data_0387dd6161fb8a84b4debe8e980bfe20
#
_entry.id   0387dd6161fb8a84b4debe8e980bfe20
#
_cell.length_a   1.000
_cell.length_b   1.000
_cell.length_c   1.000
_cell.angle_alpha   90.00
_cell.angle_beta   90.00
_cell.angle_gamma   90.00
#
_symmetry.space_group_name_H-M   'P 1'
#
loop_
_entity.id
_entity.type
_entity.pdbx_description
1 polymer ?
#
loop_
_entity_poly.entity_id
_entity_poly.type
_entity_poly.pdbx_seq_one_letter_code
_entity_poly.pdbx_strand_id
1 'polypeptide(L)'
;MNRLGLRIAWCFLLLCSCISLLSCSKPRRPNVVLILADDLGWRDLGCYGSEFYETPHLDRLARQGMRYTDAYASACVCSPTRASLLTGKSPARLHLTDWLPGRPDQPSQKLHRPNFQTSLPLEEQTLAEALREGGYATASIGKWHLGDAPETWPEHHGFDLNIAGSGKGNPTSYFSPYALPNLPDGTPGEYLTDRLTDEAIRFIEENRNKPFFLYLPHYAVHTPLQAKGDLEEKYKAKAAFLKDQKRAEFLPDLGRPVRQVQNQPTYAAMIENMDEGVGRILEKIAALGLEKDTIVIFTSDNGGLSNAEGSPTSNLPLRGGKGWPYEGGVRVPLIVRWPGMTRAGSISAEPVISADLYPTILQMVGLSTSQQKTEDGVSFLPAIKGEDIPERPLFWHYPHYSNQGGAPNGAVRLGDWKLIEWYEDMRLELYDLKSDLGEKNNLASQKLEKTASLDTLLHEWRKRVSAQMPTDNPLKAKLGLPLRNGGFTRKGFNLWDPSIIKVGDTYHMFASCWTSENFNAWKTSFIVRGTSKNLLGPYTFAGEVFRPRPGDFFDSEGCHNPKITFHDGKYYLYYLGIPAWKSGVAVSDSVEGPWQRRKEWCIPANNPALWIHPDGSVYGVGKVKVENPKYPGSVKFDELLHYIHAFRSPSIFGPYTMLHQGKDNALPNNYQNEDPCLWHDGTRYHMLLTDLHGLASGLHKSFVYYTSRDGVSYELVSKDPLFSNQNPIRFQDGSETKFLRIERPNVLLDEEGAVIAVLAACSSEKQTEGARILVFPVDRFGRRLK
;
A
#
# COMPACT_ATOMS: atom_id res chain seq x y z
N MET A 1 -62.07 63.52 18.52
CA MET A 1 -61.20 62.44 17.98
C MET A 1 -62.07 61.41 17.36
N ASN A 2 -61.97 61.25 16.01
CA ASN A 2 -62.99 60.62 15.20
C ASN A 2 -62.92 59.09 15.31
N ARG A 3 -64.09 58.48 15.39
CA ARG A 3 -64.27 57.00 15.37
C ARG A 3 -63.63 56.24 14.19
N LEU A 4 -63.20 56.97 13.15
CA LEU A 4 -62.51 56.44 11.99
C LEU A 4 -61.03 56.11 12.27
N GLY A 5 -60.32 56.89 13.11
CA GLY A 5 -58.96 56.65 13.49
C GLY A 5 -58.75 55.42 14.37
N LEU A 6 -59.74 55.09 15.21
CA LEU A 6 -59.70 53.90 16.05
C LEU A 6 -59.85 52.59 15.27
N ARG A 7 -60.66 52.62 14.20
CA ARG A 7 -60.86 51.42 13.32
C ARG A 7 -59.63 51.11 12.45
N ILE A 8 -58.94 52.15 12.01
CA ILE A 8 -57.67 51.98 11.22
C ILE A 8 -56.54 51.46 12.13
N ALA A 9 -56.42 51.92 13.38
CA ALA A 9 -55.46 51.42 14.34
C ALA A 9 -55.66 49.95 14.71
N TRP A 10 -56.94 49.52 14.83
CA TRP A 10 -57.29 48.08 15.08
C TRP A 10 -57.03 47.19 13.87
N CYS A 11 -57.24 47.65 12.65
CA CYS A 11 -56.91 46.92 11.43
C CYS A 11 -55.40 46.77 11.24
N PHE A 12 -54.56 47.80 11.58
CA PHE A 12 -53.12 47.69 11.53
C PHE A 12 -52.55 46.77 12.63
N LEU A 13 -53.15 46.78 13.82
CA LEU A 13 -52.74 45.87 14.90
C LEU A 13 -53.10 44.41 14.59
N LEU A 14 -54.25 44.14 13.96
CA LEU A 14 -54.62 42.80 13.49
C LEU A 14 -53.76 42.36 12.29
N LEU A 15 -53.40 43.24 11.37
CA LEU A 15 -52.51 42.94 10.25
C LEU A 15 -51.08 42.67 10.74
N CYS A 16 -50.58 43.46 11.70
CA CYS A 16 -49.28 43.19 12.34
C CYS A 16 -49.28 41.92 13.17
N SER A 17 -50.40 41.55 13.84
CA SER A 17 -50.50 40.28 14.56
C SER A 17 -50.58 39.08 13.64
N CYS A 18 -51.13 39.19 12.40
CA CYS A 18 -51.13 38.12 11.41
C CYS A 18 -49.75 37.97 10.70
N ILE A 19 -48.97 39.04 10.59
CA ILE A 19 -47.63 38.99 10.04
C ILE A 19 -46.63 38.43 11.04
N SER A 20 -46.83 38.54 12.35
CA SER A 20 -45.98 37.99 13.40
C SER A 20 -46.14 36.47 13.59
N LEU A 21 -47.08 35.82 12.93
CA LEU A 21 -47.27 34.35 12.96
C LEU A 21 -46.75 33.60 11.76
N LEU A 22 -46.09 34.31 10.82
CA LEU A 22 -45.16 33.67 9.92
C LEU A 22 -43.87 33.40 10.69
N SER A 23 -43.90 32.47 11.62
CA SER A 23 -42.70 31.84 12.14
C SER A 23 -41.90 31.37 10.94
N CYS A 24 -40.84 32.10 10.63
CA CYS A 24 -39.80 31.64 9.75
C CYS A 24 -39.18 30.41 10.43
N SER A 25 -39.87 29.29 10.36
CA SER A 25 -39.31 28.02 10.78
C SER A 25 -38.08 27.83 9.89
N LYS A 26 -36.92 27.85 10.50
CA LYS A 26 -35.69 27.49 9.77
C LYS A 26 -36.00 26.22 8.97
N PRO A 27 -35.71 26.19 7.66
CA PRO A 27 -35.98 25.00 6.86
C PRO A 27 -35.39 23.79 7.60
N ARG A 28 -36.27 22.77 7.78
CA ARG A 28 -35.84 21.52 8.45
C ARG A 28 -34.67 20.94 7.66
N ARG A 29 -33.57 20.63 8.34
CA ARG A 29 -32.46 19.91 7.70
C ARG A 29 -32.98 18.56 7.20
N PRO A 30 -32.58 18.12 5.99
CA PRO A 30 -33.05 16.85 5.44
C PRO A 30 -32.55 15.67 6.26
N ASN A 31 -33.31 14.62 6.36
CA ASN A 31 -32.88 13.33 6.85
C ASN A 31 -31.92 12.69 5.83
N VAL A 32 -31.05 11.80 6.31
CA VAL A 32 -30.14 11.04 5.46
C VAL A 32 -30.30 9.55 5.71
N VAL A 33 -30.55 8.79 4.66
CA VAL A 33 -30.54 7.32 4.66
C VAL A 33 -29.45 6.86 3.71
N LEU A 34 -28.38 6.28 4.26
CA LEU A 34 -27.24 5.73 3.52
C LEU A 34 -27.30 4.20 3.60
N ILE A 35 -27.63 3.57 2.50
CA ILE A 35 -27.75 2.11 2.39
C ILE A 35 -26.49 1.59 1.69
N LEU A 36 -25.78 0.68 2.35
CA LEU A 36 -24.55 0.09 1.84
C LEU A 36 -24.72 -1.43 1.71
N ALA A 37 -24.66 -1.93 0.49
CA ALA A 37 -24.61 -3.37 0.24
C ALA A 37 -23.19 -3.90 0.46
N ASP A 38 -23.06 -5.19 0.78
CA ASP A 38 -21.80 -5.89 0.97
C ASP A 38 -21.56 -6.85 -0.20
N ASP A 39 -20.43 -6.70 -0.90
CA ASP A 39 -20.03 -7.53 -2.06
C ASP A 39 -20.99 -7.45 -3.27
N LEU A 40 -21.76 -6.39 -3.42
CA LEU A 40 -22.66 -6.23 -4.56
C LEU A 40 -21.92 -5.66 -5.78
N GLY A 41 -21.92 -6.42 -6.88
CA GLY A 41 -21.25 -6.00 -8.12
C GLY A 41 -21.95 -4.80 -8.80
N TRP A 42 -21.17 -4.03 -9.56
CA TRP A 42 -21.67 -2.86 -10.31
C TRP A 42 -22.87 -3.20 -11.20
N ARG A 43 -22.88 -4.38 -11.82
CA ARG A 43 -23.94 -4.84 -12.73
C ARG A 43 -25.02 -5.68 -12.04
N ASP A 44 -25.06 -5.76 -10.73
CA ASP A 44 -25.97 -6.67 -10.02
C ASP A 44 -27.36 -6.06 -9.78
N LEU A 45 -27.68 -4.93 -10.39
CA LEU A 45 -29.00 -4.28 -10.35
C LEU A 45 -29.62 -4.18 -11.74
N GLY A 46 -30.96 -4.24 -11.84
CA GLY A 46 -31.68 -4.07 -13.11
C GLY A 46 -31.33 -2.76 -13.81
N CYS A 47 -31.31 -1.63 -13.07
CA CYS A 47 -30.96 -0.32 -13.61
C CYS A 47 -29.47 -0.19 -14.05
N TYR A 48 -28.61 -1.16 -13.68
CA TYR A 48 -27.22 -1.27 -14.17
C TYR A 48 -27.05 -2.38 -15.23
N GLY A 49 -28.15 -2.99 -15.69
CA GLY A 49 -28.17 -3.91 -16.81
C GLY A 49 -28.13 -5.39 -16.45
N SER A 50 -28.43 -5.77 -15.21
CA SER A 50 -28.73 -7.16 -14.91
C SER A 50 -30.03 -7.59 -15.57
N GLU A 51 -30.01 -8.74 -16.26
CA GLU A 51 -31.19 -9.39 -16.80
C GLU A 51 -31.66 -10.56 -15.91
N PHE A 52 -30.78 -10.96 -14.97
CA PHE A 52 -31.05 -12.07 -14.08
C PHE A 52 -31.56 -11.62 -12.72
N TYR A 53 -30.95 -10.64 -12.10
CA TYR A 53 -31.32 -10.11 -10.80
C TYR A 53 -32.44 -9.09 -10.95
N GLU A 54 -33.47 -9.21 -10.15
CA GLU A 54 -34.65 -8.35 -10.18
C GLU A 54 -34.61 -7.40 -9.00
N THR A 55 -34.55 -6.09 -9.28
CA THR A 55 -34.40 -5.04 -8.26
C THR A 55 -35.39 -3.89 -8.49
N PRO A 56 -36.71 -4.17 -8.52
CA PRO A 56 -37.69 -3.18 -8.92
C PRO A 56 -37.72 -1.92 -8.05
N HIS A 57 -37.40 -2.03 -6.75
CA HIS A 57 -37.41 -0.91 -5.82
C HIS A 57 -36.16 -0.01 -5.98
N LEU A 58 -34.97 -0.59 -6.13
CA LEU A 58 -33.74 0.15 -6.46
C LEU A 58 -33.80 0.74 -7.86
N ASP A 59 -34.39 0.04 -8.83
CA ASP A 59 -34.66 0.58 -10.15
C ASP A 59 -35.61 1.77 -10.10
N ARG A 60 -36.65 1.72 -9.23
CA ARG A 60 -37.52 2.86 -8.97
C ARG A 60 -36.78 4.01 -8.31
N LEU A 61 -35.93 3.73 -7.31
CA LEU A 61 -35.05 4.73 -6.67
C LEU A 61 -34.18 5.44 -7.70
N ALA A 62 -33.55 4.70 -8.63
CA ALA A 62 -32.75 5.25 -9.73
C ALA A 62 -33.59 6.12 -10.68
N ARG A 63 -34.82 5.72 -11.01
CA ARG A 63 -35.74 6.53 -11.82
C ARG A 63 -36.21 7.81 -11.13
N GLN A 64 -36.28 7.80 -9.80
CA GLN A 64 -36.67 8.97 -8.98
C GLN A 64 -35.47 9.86 -8.61
N GLY A 65 -34.26 9.36 -8.72
CA GLY A 65 -33.00 10.02 -8.39
C GLY A 65 -32.04 10.13 -9.56
N MET A 66 -30.74 10.14 -9.22
CA MET A 66 -29.61 10.15 -10.13
C MET A 66 -28.79 8.89 -9.95
N ARG A 67 -28.39 8.26 -11.06
CA ARG A 67 -27.52 7.09 -11.09
C ARG A 67 -26.14 7.47 -11.60
N TYR A 68 -25.09 7.05 -10.88
CA TYR A 68 -23.71 7.23 -11.30
C TYR A 68 -23.18 5.97 -11.98
N THR A 69 -22.61 6.11 -13.17
CA THR A 69 -21.99 4.98 -13.88
C THR A 69 -20.54 4.77 -13.49
N ASP A 70 -19.86 5.81 -12.99
CA ASP A 70 -18.44 5.85 -12.67
C ASP A 70 -18.22 6.10 -11.18
N ALA A 71 -18.95 5.37 -10.32
CA ALA A 71 -18.75 5.39 -8.88
C ALA A 71 -17.82 4.25 -8.43
N TYR A 72 -16.98 4.55 -7.45
CA TYR A 72 -15.91 3.67 -7.00
C TYR A 72 -15.91 3.46 -5.50
N ALA A 73 -15.63 2.24 -5.09
CA ALA A 73 -15.20 1.92 -3.74
C ALA A 73 -13.74 2.40 -3.52
N SER A 74 -13.43 2.86 -2.32
CA SER A 74 -12.07 3.34 -1.97
C SER A 74 -11.06 2.20 -1.84
N ALA A 75 -11.51 0.95 -1.78
CA ALA A 75 -10.69 -0.25 -1.81
C ALA A 75 -11.45 -1.39 -2.50
N CYS A 76 -10.74 -2.44 -2.86
CA CYS A 76 -11.32 -3.64 -3.45
C CYS A 76 -11.86 -4.65 -2.41
N VAL A 77 -11.88 -4.26 -1.12
CA VAL A 77 -12.38 -5.05 0.02
C VAL A 77 -13.10 -4.16 1.04
N CYS A 78 -13.87 -4.76 1.94
CA CYS A 78 -14.91 -4.09 2.75
C CYS A 78 -14.38 -3.08 3.77
N SER A 79 -13.57 -3.47 4.77
CA SER A 79 -13.22 -2.59 5.90
C SER A 79 -12.59 -1.26 5.48
N PRO A 80 -11.60 -1.22 4.56
CA PRO A 80 -10.99 0.04 4.15
C PRO A 80 -11.98 0.98 3.45
N THR A 81 -12.90 0.44 2.64
CA THR A 81 -13.93 1.27 1.99
C THR A 81 -14.90 1.84 3.01
N ARG A 82 -15.33 1.05 4.00
CA ARG A 82 -16.23 1.49 5.07
C ARG A 82 -15.62 2.60 5.91
N ALA A 83 -14.33 2.44 6.30
CA ALA A 83 -13.57 3.48 6.99
C ALA A 83 -13.48 4.77 6.16
N SER A 84 -13.15 4.64 4.88
CA SER A 84 -13.03 5.77 3.95
C SER A 84 -14.34 6.53 3.76
N LEU A 85 -15.46 5.80 3.59
CA LEU A 85 -16.79 6.37 3.46
C LEU A 85 -17.19 7.19 4.69
N LEU A 86 -16.89 6.69 5.88
CA LEU A 86 -17.25 7.33 7.13
C LEU A 86 -16.35 8.51 7.53
N THR A 87 -15.12 8.57 7.02
CA THR A 87 -14.14 9.60 7.44
C THR A 87 -13.79 10.60 6.34
N GLY A 88 -14.11 10.30 5.07
CA GLY A 88 -13.67 11.11 3.93
C GLY A 88 -12.16 11.01 3.65
N LYS A 89 -11.46 10.06 4.26
CA LYS A 89 -10.02 9.85 4.09
C LYS A 89 -9.74 8.57 3.30
N SER A 90 -8.65 8.55 2.56
CA SER A 90 -8.22 7.33 1.84
C SER A 90 -7.78 6.23 2.81
N PRO A 91 -8.00 4.95 2.48
CA PRO A 91 -7.50 3.83 3.29
C PRO A 91 -5.99 3.87 3.55
N ALA A 92 -5.22 4.37 2.57
CA ALA A 92 -3.77 4.53 2.68
C ALA A 92 -3.36 5.53 3.77
N ARG A 93 -4.11 6.63 3.93
CA ARG A 93 -3.90 7.63 5.00
C ARG A 93 -4.31 7.11 6.36
N LEU A 94 -5.44 6.39 6.42
CA LEU A 94 -5.94 5.77 7.64
C LEU A 94 -5.05 4.60 8.09
N HIS A 95 -4.17 4.11 7.24
CA HIS A 95 -3.43 2.87 7.43
C HIS A 95 -4.34 1.67 7.74
N LEU A 96 -5.61 1.74 7.33
CA LEU A 96 -6.59 0.67 7.40
C LEU A 96 -6.81 0.18 5.97
N THR A 97 -5.93 -0.72 5.52
CA THR A 97 -5.76 -1.05 4.10
C THR A 97 -6.19 -2.47 3.73
N ASP A 98 -6.56 -3.31 4.72
CA ASP A 98 -7.08 -4.67 4.48
C ASP A 98 -8.44 -4.87 5.16
N TRP A 99 -9.17 -5.93 4.75
CA TRP A 99 -10.34 -6.39 5.51
C TRP A 99 -9.91 -6.87 6.90
N LEU A 100 -10.73 -6.66 7.92
CA LEU A 100 -10.37 -7.02 9.28
C LEU A 100 -10.80 -8.45 9.63
N PRO A 101 -9.90 -9.26 10.25
CA PRO A 101 -8.57 -8.90 10.79
C PRO A 101 -7.41 -8.99 9.80
N GLY A 102 -7.67 -9.13 8.51
CA GLY A 102 -6.68 -9.27 7.46
C GLY A 102 -6.19 -10.72 7.26
N ARG A 103 -5.63 -10.99 6.10
CA ARG A 103 -5.07 -12.29 5.77
C ARG A 103 -3.64 -12.41 6.32
N PRO A 104 -3.30 -13.48 7.08
CA PRO A 104 -1.91 -13.75 7.46
C PRO A 104 -1.02 -13.97 6.22
N ASP A 105 0.24 -13.51 6.32
CA ASP A 105 1.22 -13.78 5.28
C ASP A 105 1.46 -15.28 5.10
N GLN A 106 1.67 -15.69 3.86
CA GLN A 106 1.95 -17.08 3.51
C GLN A 106 3.41 -17.22 3.06
N PRO A 107 4.08 -18.36 3.35
CA PRO A 107 5.48 -18.60 2.97
C PRO A 107 5.76 -18.48 1.46
N SER A 108 4.74 -18.69 0.62
CA SER A 108 4.84 -18.61 -0.84
C SER A 108 4.74 -17.20 -1.39
N GLN A 109 4.43 -16.20 -0.56
CA GLN A 109 4.28 -14.81 -0.98
C GLN A 109 5.64 -14.13 -1.11
N LYS A 110 5.78 -13.27 -2.12
CA LYS A 110 7.03 -12.54 -2.36
C LYS A 110 7.20 -11.32 -1.44
N LEU A 111 6.07 -10.73 -1.03
CA LEU A 111 6.04 -9.54 -0.19
C LEU A 111 5.37 -9.85 1.15
N HIS A 112 5.82 -9.18 2.19
CA HIS A 112 5.15 -9.14 3.48
C HIS A 112 4.26 -7.90 3.57
N ARG A 113 3.04 -8.09 4.08
CA ARG A 113 2.11 -6.98 4.29
C ARG A 113 2.70 -5.95 5.27
N PRO A 114 2.40 -4.66 5.12
CA PRO A 114 2.76 -3.67 6.11
C PRO A 114 1.96 -3.88 7.40
N ASN A 115 2.43 -3.32 8.50
CA ASN A 115 1.58 -3.14 9.67
C ASN A 115 0.43 -2.21 9.30
N PHE A 116 -0.80 -2.58 9.61
CA PHE A 116 -1.99 -1.79 9.32
C PHE A 116 -2.90 -1.73 10.56
N GLN A 117 -3.81 -0.75 10.60
CA GLN A 117 -4.76 -0.58 11.66
C GLN A 117 -5.79 -1.72 11.65
N THR A 118 -6.03 -2.30 12.81
CA THR A 118 -7.00 -3.39 13.02
C THR A 118 -8.35 -2.90 13.54
N SER A 119 -8.52 -1.59 13.66
CA SER A 119 -9.76 -0.89 13.96
C SER A 119 -9.71 0.52 13.38
N LEU A 120 -10.87 1.15 13.21
CA LEU A 120 -10.93 2.58 12.93
C LEU A 120 -10.44 3.33 14.18
N PRO A 121 -9.41 4.19 14.08
CA PRO A 121 -8.93 4.97 15.22
C PRO A 121 -10.02 5.91 15.76
N LEU A 122 -10.14 6.01 17.09
CA LEU A 122 -11.12 6.87 17.75
C LEU A 122 -10.87 8.37 17.55
N GLU A 123 -9.66 8.74 17.14
CA GLU A 123 -9.29 10.11 16.81
C GLU A 123 -9.82 10.57 15.44
N GLU A 124 -10.27 9.63 14.62
CA GLU A 124 -10.83 9.92 13.31
C GLU A 124 -12.29 10.36 13.43
N GLN A 125 -12.56 11.60 13.05
CA GLN A 125 -13.93 12.11 13.05
C GLN A 125 -14.76 11.45 11.95
N THR A 126 -15.81 10.78 12.33
CA THR A 126 -16.73 10.10 11.41
C THR A 126 -17.86 11.02 10.95
N LEU A 127 -18.51 10.63 9.87
CA LEU A 127 -19.73 11.27 9.36
C LEU A 127 -20.85 11.29 10.43
N ALA A 128 -20.94 10.24 11.24
CA ALA A 128 -21.95 10.16 12.31
C ALA A 128 -21.67 11.17 13.42
N GLU A 129 -20.41 11.34 13.84
CA GLU A 129 -20.03 12.35 14.81
C GLU A 129 -20.33 13.77 14.31
N ALA A 130 -19.94 14.07 13.07
CA ALA A 130 -20.21 15.37 12.47
C ALA A 130 -21.71 15.67 12.35
N LEU A 131 -22.52 14.67 12.01
CA LEU A 131 -23.97 14.82 11.93
C LEU A 131 -24.63 14.90 13.32
N ARG A 132 -24.16 14.14 14.30
CA ARG A 132 -24.62 14.21 15.69
C ARG A 132 -24.34 15.59 16.31
N GLU A 133 -23.13 16.15 16.08
CA GLU A 133 -22.80 17.54 16.45
C GLU A 133 -23.72 18.55 15.75
N GLY A 134 -24.15 18.24 14.52
CA GLY A 134 -25.13 18.97 13.76
C GLY A 134 -26.59 18.82 14.26
N GLY A 135 -26.83 18.02 15.31
CA GLY A 135 -28.15 17.81 15.93
C GLY A 135 -28.98 16.68 15.30
N TYR A 136 -28.35 15.76 14.57
CA TYR A 136 -28.98 14.56 14.02
C TYR A 136 -29.07 13.46 15.07
N ALA A 137 -30.16 12.68 15.05
CA ALA A 137 -30.18 11.36 15.64
C ALA A 137 -29.43 10.40 14.70
N THR A 138 -28.55 9.57 15.20
CA THR A 138 -27.68 8.74 14.39
C THR A 138 -27.86 7.25 14.70
N ALA A 139 -27.97 6.43 13.68
CA ALA A 139 -28.05 4.96 13.84
C ALA A 139 -27.14 4.24 12.83
N SER A 140 -26.46 3.20 13.31
CA SER A 140 -25.81 2.15 12.52
C SER A 140 -26.57 0.85 12.70
N ILE A 141 -27.18 0.34 11.63
CA ILE A 141 -27.98 -0.87 11.67
C ILE A 141 -27.45 -1.85 10.62
N GLY A 142 -26.66 -2.83 11.06
CA GLY A 142 -26.02 -3.83 10.21
C GLY A 142 -24.51 -3.95 10.41
N LYS A 143 -23.77 -4.33 9.37
CA LYS A 143 -22.35 -4.65 9.41
C LYS A 143 -21.48 -3.42 9.69
N TRP A 144 -20.72 -3.47 10.78
CA TRP A 144 -19.67 -2.47 11.07
C TRP A 144 -18.32 -2.83 10.45
N HIS A 145 -17.70 -3.89 10.96
CA HIS A 145 -16.43 -4.46 10.45
C HIS A 145 -15.23 -3.48 10.47
N LEU A 146 -15.20 -2.56 11.47
CA LEU A 146 -14.14 -1.57 11.65
C LEU A 146 -13.46 -1.65 13.03
N GLY A 147 -13.48 -2.84 13.65
CA GLY A 147 -12.83 -3.14 14.92
C GLY A 147 -13.54 -4.24 15.67
N ASP A 148 -12.79 -5.14 16.31
CA ASP A 148 -13.34 -6.31 16.99
C ASP A 148 -13.70 -6.02 18.46
N ALA A 149 -12.88 -5.19 19.14
CA ALA A 149 -13.13 -4.80 20.52
C ALA A 149 -14.36 -3.88 20.64
N PRO A 150 -15.23 -4.09 21.66
CA PRO A 150 -16.45 -3.27 21.84
C PRO A 150 -16.19 -1.78 21.88
N GLU A 151 -15.03 -1.34 22.36
CA GLU A 151 -14.60 0.05 22.44
C GLU A 151 -14.37 0.69 21.04
N THR A 152 -14.39 -0.13 20.00
CA THR A 152 -14.22 0.30 18.59
C THR A 152 -15.51 0.16 17.77
N TRP A 153 -16.66 -0.09 18.43
CA TRP A 153 -17.93 -0.25 17.77
C TRP A 153 -18.63 1.10 17.47
N PRO A 154 -19.72 1.12 16.71
CA PRO A 154 -20.40 2.34 16.25
C PRO A 154 -20.72 3.36 17.34
N GLU A 155 -21.04 2.93 18.57
CA GLU A 155 -21.34 3.80 19.70
C GLU A 155 -20.18 4.77 20.03
N HIS A 156 -18.96 4.33 19.81
CA HIS A 156 -17.73 5.11 20.05
C HIS A 156 -17.33 5.97 18.84
N HIS A 157 -18.09 5.87 17.75
CA HIS A 157 -17.87 6.61 16.50
C HIS A 157 -19.08 7.47 16.09
N GLY A 158 -19.84 7.94 17.08
CA GLY A 158 -20.86 8.95 16.86
C GLY A 158 -22.28 8.43 16.56
N PHE A 159 -22.52 7.13 16.64
CA PHE A 159 -23.86 6.58 16.51
C PHE A 159 -24.56 6.47 17.87
N ASP A 160 -25.78 7.06 17.97
CA ASP A 160 -26.62 6.95 19.17
C ASP A 160 -27.23 5.57 19.33
N LEU A 161 -27.43 4.86 18.21
CA LEU A 161 -27.98 3.50 18.15
C LEU A 161 -27.08 2.61 17.30
N ASN A 162 -26.71 1.45 17.84
CA ASN A 162 -26.01 0.39 17.13
C ASN A 162 -26.81 -0.91 17.22
N ILE A 163 -27.20 -1.47 16.06
CA ILE A 163 -27.87 -2.78 15.96
C ILE A 163 -27.06 -3.64 14.98
N ALA A 164 -26.65 -4.81 15.41
CA ALA A 164 -25.85 -5.77 14.65
C ALA A 164 -24.42 -5.30 14.24
N GLY A 165 -24.02 -4.09 14.61
CA GLY A 165 -22.68 -3.55 14.28
C GLY A 165 -21.61 -4.04 15.26
N SER A 166 -20.65 -4.84 14.77
CA SER A 166 -19.53 -5.39 15.55
C SER A 166 -18.31 -5.64 14.64
N GLY A 167 -17.25 -6.25 15.17
CA GLY A 167 -16.09 -6.68 14.36
C GLY A 167 -16.40 -7.77 13.34
N LYS A 168 -17.56 -8.42 13.42
CA LYS A 168 -17.94 -9.49 12.49
C LYS A 168 -18.05 -9.00 11.05
N GLY A 169 -17.29 -9.64 10.15
CA GLY A 169 -17.34 -9.38 8.71
C GLY A 169 -18.55 -10.02 8.00
N ASN A 170 -19.15 -11.04 8.61
CA ASN A 170 -20.30 -11.77 8.09
C ASN A 170 -21.10 -12.40 9.25
N PRO A 171 -22.39 -12.68 9.11
CA PRO A 171 -23.15 -13.44 10.09
C PRO A 171 -22.74 -14.91 10.02
N THR A 172 -22.95 -15.63 11.10
CA THR A 172 -22.82 -17.10 11.09
C THR A 172 -23.92 -17.73 10.21
N SER A 173 -25.10 -17.15 10.24
CA SER A 173 -26.25 -17.53 9.42
C SER A 173 -27.11 -16.29 9.13
N TYR A 174 -27.76 -16.23 7.96
CA TYR A 174 -28.79 -15.25 7.65
C TYR A 174 -30.16 -15.61 8.25
N PHE A 175 -30.32 -16.83 8.75
CA PHE A 175 -31.48 -17.23 9.52
C PHE A 175 -31.15 -17.29 11.00
N SER A 176 -32.08 -16.84 11.84
CA SER A 176 -31.89 -16.93 13.28
C SER A 176 -31.69 -18.40 13.71
N PRO A 177 -30.64 -18.67 14.56
CA PRO A 177 -29.81 -17.74 15.31
C PRO A 177 -28.68 -17.13 14.44
N TYR A 178 -28.51 -15.79 14.49
CA TYR A 178 -27.53 -15.04 13.69
C TYR A 178 -26.12 -15.08 14.27
N ALA A 179 -26.03 -15.31 15.57
CA ALA A 179 -24.79 -15.26 16.37
C ALA A 179 -24.01 -13.92 16.21
N LEU A 180 -24.75 -12.80 16.19
CA LEU A 180 -24.22 -11.44 16.20
C LEU A 180 -24.23 -10.87 17.63
N PRO A 181 -23.10 -10.30 18.14
CA PRO A 181 -22.94 -9.98 19.55
C PRO A 181 -23.99 -9.02 20.12
N ASN A 182 -24.46 -8.05 19.35
CA ASN A 182 -25.37 -6.98 19.78
C ASN A 182 -26.73 -7.01 19.05
N LEU A 183 -27.07 -8.16 18.49
CA LEU A 183 -28.42 -8.41 17.96
C LEU A 183 -28.94 -9.69 18.59
N PRO A 184 -29.97 -9.61 19.48
CA PRO A 184 -30.64 -10.81 19.99
C PRO A 184 -31.21 -11.63 18.84
N ASP A 185 -31.05 -12.95 18.94
CA ASP A 185 -31.67 -13.87 17.99
C ASP A 185 -33.19 -13.71 17.97
N GLY A 186 -33.78 -13.72 16.79
CA GLY A 186 -35.22 -13.67 16.60
C GLY A 186 -35.86 -15.05 16.66
N THR A 187 -37.13 -15.14 16.20
CA THR A 187 -37.78 -16.42 16.08
C THR A 187 -37.06 -17.33 15.09
N PRO A 188 -37.11 -18.67 15.29
CA PRO A 188 -36.49 -19.59 14.33
C PRO A 188 -37.01 -19.34 12.90
N GLY A 189 -36.09 -19.17 11.96
CA GLY A 189 -36.41 -18.88 10.57
C GLY A 189 -36.57 -17.40 10.23
N GLU A 190 -36.48 -16.47 11.20
CA GLU A 190 -36.40 -15.03 10.93
C GLU A 190 -35.14 -14.72 10.10
N TYR A 191 -35.32 -13.93 9.03
CA TYR A 191 -34.24 -13.64 8.10
C TYR A 191 -33.55 -12.30 8.44
N LEU A 192 -32.23 -12.29 8.53
CA LEU A 192 -31.45 -11.16 9.04
C LEU A 192 -31.71 -9.86 8.27
N THR A 193 -31.76 -9.92 6.94
CA THR A 193 -31.99 -8.73 6.10
C THR A 193 -33.35 -8.10 6.39
N ASP A 194 -34.43 -8.92 6.63
CA ASP A 194 -35.72 -8.43 7.05
C ASP A 194 -35.67 -7.79 8.44
N ARG A 195 -34.99 -8.46 9.38
CA ARG A 195 -34.83 -7.94 10.74
C ARG A 195 -34.14 -6.58 10.75
N LEU A 196 -33.05 -6.41 9.99
CA LEU A 196 -32.35 -5.12 9.89
C LEU A 196 -33.26 -4.06 9.24
N THR A 197 -34.05 -4.44 8.26
CA THR A 197 -35.07 -3.56 7.65
C THR A 197 -36.13 -3.11 8.66
N ASP A 198 -36.63 -4.01 9.51
CA ASP A 198 -37.60 -3.70 10.56
C ASP A 198 -37.03 -2.73 11.60
N GLU A 199 -35.78 -2.94 12.02
CA GLU A 199 -35.07 -2.03 12.94
C GLU A 199 -34.85 -0.65 12.30
N ALA A 200 -34.50 -0.59 11.02
CA ALA A 200 -34.36 0.65 10.27
C ALA A 200 -35.68 1.42 10.20
N ILE A 201 -36.77 0.74 9.93
CA ILE A 201 -38.13 1.31 9.91
C ILE A 201 -38.54 1.84 11.29
N ARG A 202 -38.27 1.09 12.36
CA ARG A 202 -38.52 1.51 13.75
C ARG A 202 -37.76 2.79 14.08
N PHE A 203 -36.45 2.84 13.76
CA PHE A 203 -35.61 4.05 13.98
C PHE A 203 -36.17 5.27 13.24
N ILE A 204 -36.62 5.13 11.99
CA ILE A 204 -37.25 6.20 11.21
C ILE A 204 -38.53 6.70 11.88
N GLU A 205 -39.39 5.79 12.34
CA GLU A 205 -40.65 6.13 13.03
C GLU A 205 -40.40 6.91 14.32
N GLU A 206 -39.47 6.45 15.15
CA GLU A 206 -39.15 7.07 16.44
C GLU A 206 -38.53 8.46 16.26
N ASN A 207 -37.80 8.70 15.16
CA ASN A 207 -37.09 9.95 14.89
C ASN A 207 -37.78 10.86 13.85
N ARG A 208 -39.04 10.58 13.46
CA ARG A 208 -39.76 11.32 12.41
C ARG A 208 -39.87 12.83 12.63
N ASN A 209 -39.76 13.30 13.87
CA ASN A 209 -39.93 14.72 14.25
C ASN A 209 -38.60 15.51 14.32
N LYS A 210 -37.47 14.89 14.15
CA LYS A 210 -36.12 15.53 14.16
C LYS A 210 -35.28 15.01 12.99
N PRO A 211 -34.24 15.73 12.55
CA PRO A 211 -33.38 15.22 11.52
C PRO A 211 -32.67 13.96 12.02
N PHE A 212 -32.52 12.97 11.13
CA PHE A 212 -31.83 11.73 11.45
C PHE A 212 -30.86 11.30 10.34
N PHE A 213 -29.83 10.59 10.74
CA PHE A 213 -28.92 9.87 9.89
C PHE A 213 -29.01 8.37 10.16
N LEU A 214 -29.51 7.63 9.19
CA LEU A 214 -29.53 6.17 9.20
C LEU A 214 -28.43 5.65 8.28
N TYR A 215 -27.42 5.03 8.86
CA TYR A 215 -26.44 4.20 8.16
C TYR A 215 -26.93 2.76 8.23
N LEU A 216 -27.30 2.20 7.07
CA LEU A 216 -27.83 0.84 6.93
C LEU A 216 -26.85 -0.01 6.10
N PRO A 217 -25.72 -0.45 6.70
CA PRO A 217 -24.79 -1.34 6.05
C PRO A 217 -25.27 -2.78 6.17
N HIS A 218 -25.86 -3.29 5.11
CA HIS A 218 -26.30 -4.68 5.08
C HIS A 218 -25.13 -5.67 5.18
N TYR A 219 -25.38 -6.85 5.73
CA TYR A 219 -24.52 -8.02 5.54
C TYR A 219 -24.76 -8.65 4.15
N ALA A 220 -25.97 -8.49 3.59
CA ALA A 220 -26.31 -8.95 2.24
C ALA A 220 -25.55 -8.11 1.20
N VAL A 221 -24.96 -8.72 0.18
CA VAL A 221 -25.15 -10.13 -0.24
C VAL A 221 -23.88 -10.98 -0.02
N HIS A 222 -23.15 -10.71 1.06
CA HIS A 222 -21.93 -11.44 1.43
C HIS A 222 -22.24 -12.89 1.83
N THR A 223 -21.26 -13.77 1.70
CA THR A 223 -21.34 -15.17 2.19
C THR A 223 -21.57 -15.23 3.72
N PRO A 224 -22.21 -16.30 4.23
CA PRO A 224 -22.70 -17.49 3.53
C PRO A 224 -23.92 -17.18 2.65
N LEU A 225 -23.99 -17.81 1.46
CA LEU A 225 -25.16 -17.63 0.60
C LEU A 225 -26.34 -18.42 1.17
N GLN A 226 -27.33 -17.71 1.67
CA GLN A 226 -28.57 -18.26 2.23
C GLN A 226 -29.73 -17.33 1.88
N ALA A 227 -30.80 -17.86 1.36
CA ALA A 227 -31.97 -17.10 0.92
C ALA A 227 -33.27 -17.74 1.36
N LYS A 228 -34.36 -16.97 1.33
CA LYS A 228 -35.71 -17.47 1.55
C LYS A 228 -36.07 -18.47 0.44
N GLY A 229 -36.71 -19.59 0.80
CA GLY A 229 -36.95 -20.69 -0.10
C GLY A 229 -37.82 -20.36 -1.31
N ASP A 230 -38.84 -19.52 -1.13
CA ASP A 230 -39.72 -19.08 -2.22
C ASP A 230 -39.00 -18.24 -3.27
N LEU A 231 -38.17 -17.29 -2.86
CA LEU A 231 -37.32 -16.51 -3.76
C LEU A 231 -36.23 -17.36 -4.44
N GLU A 232 -35.64 -18.29 -3.70
CA GLU A 232 -34.62 -19.17 -4.27
C GLU A 232 -35.20 -20.09 -5.35
N GLU A 233 -36.39 -20.65 -5.14
CA GLU A 233 -37.10 -21.47 -6.13
C GLU A 233 -37.47 -20.67 -7.40
N LYS A 234 -37.92 -19.43 -7.25
CA LYS A 234 -38.12 -18.48 -8.37
C LYS A 234 -36.85 -18.39 -9.25
N TYR A 235 -35.70 -18.17 -8.62
CA TYR A 235 -34.45 -18.00 -9.36
C TYR A 235 -33.85 -19.32 -9.86
N LYS A 236 -34.13 -20.46 -9.22
CA LYS A 236 -33.78 -21.77 -9.77
C LYS A 236 -34.52 -22.03 -11.08
N ALA A 237 -35.78 -21.69 -11.14
CA ALA A 237 -36.58 -21.79 -12.37
C ALA A 237 -36.04 -20.86 -13.47
N LYS A 238 -35.68 -19.60 -13.11
CA LYS A 238 -35.11 -18.64 -14.05
C LYS A 238 -33.73 -19.07 -14.55
N ALA A 239 -32.89 -19.61 -13.69
CA ALA A 239 -31.55 -20.12 -14.05
C ALA A 239 -31.63 -21.35 -14.98
N ALA A 240 -32.60 -22.24 -14.75
CA ALA A 240 -32.83 -23.39 -15.61
C ALA A 240 -33.17 -22.99 -17.06
N PHE A 241 -33.95 -21.93 -17.21
CA PHE A 241 -34.28 -21.39 -18.54
C PHE A 241 -33.06 -20.80 -19.27
N LEU A 242 -32.07 -20.25 -18.53
CA LEU A 242 -30.85 -19.67 -19.11
C LEU A 242 -29.79 -20.70 -19.49
N LYS A 243 -29.86 -21.95 -18.98
CA LYS A 243 -28.91 -23.02 -19.32
C LYS A 243 -28.84 -23.38 -20.81
N ASP A 244 -29.88 -23.06 -21.55
CA ASP A 244 -29.94 -23.30 -23.01
C ASP A 244 -29.10 -22.34 -23.85
N GLN A 245 -28.55 -21.28 -23.23
CA GLN A 245 -27.72 -20.27 -23.90
C GLN A 245 -26.26 -20.67 -23.92
N LYS A 246 -25.79 -21.65 -24.53
CA LYS A 246 -24.38 -22.10 -24.87
C LYS A 246 -23.21 -21.21 -24.46
N ARG A 247 -23.29 -20.45 -23.35
CA ARG A 247 -22.19 -19.67 -22.79
C ARG A 247 -21.46 -20.48 -21.74
N ALA A 248 -20.14 -20.46 -21.77
CA ALA A 248 -19.34 -21.04 -20.68
C ALA A 248 -19.64 -20.30 -19.37
N GLU A 249 -19.97 -21.05 -18.33
CA GLU A 249 -20.27 -20.46 -17.01
C GLU A 249 -19.01 -19.84 -16.37
N PHE A 250 -17.86 -20.45 -16.61
CA PHE A 250 -16.56 -19.98 -16.15
C PHE A 250 -15.54 -19.98 -17.30
N LEU A 251 -14.70 -18.95 -17.33
CA LEU A 251 -13.51 -18.88 -18.17
C LEU A 251 -12.28 -18.58 -17.30
N PRO A 252 -11.10 -19.07 -17.66
CA PRO A 252 -9.88 -18.74 -16.94
C PRO A 252 -9.49 -17.27 -17.18
N ASP A 253 -9.36 -16.51 -16.11
CA ASP A 253 -8.72 -15.19 -16.06
C ASP A 253 -8.08 -15.03 -14.68
N LEU A 254 -7.01 -14.22 -14.59
CA LEU A 254 -6.35 -13.91 -13.32
C LEU A 254 -5.86 -15.18 -12.57
N GLY A 255 -5.50 -16.22 -13.31
CA GLY A 255 -5.04 -17.50 -12.75
C GLY A 255 -6.13 -18.35 -12.10
N ARG A 256 -7.41 -18.01 -12.28
CA ARG A 256 -8.57 -18.70 -11.65
C ARG A 256 -9.75 -18.79 -12.62
N PRO A 257 -10.70 -19.72 -12.38
CA PRO A 257 -12.00 -19.68 -13.05
C PRO A 257 -12.77 -18.43 -12.63
N VAL A 258 -13.18 -17.61 -13.59
CA VAL A 258 -13.99 -16.41 -13.39
C VAL A 258 -15.36 -16.60 -13.97
N ARG A 259 -16.41 -16.33 -13.19
CA ARG A 259 -17.80 -16.47 -13.63
C ARG A 259 -18.14 -15.50 -14.75
N GLN A 260 -18.77 -16.01 -15.80
CA GLN A 260 -19.12 -15.27 -17.01
C GLN A 260 -20.60 -14.91 -17.09
N VAL A 261 -21.43 -15.55 -16.30
CA VAL A 261 -22.89 -15.39 -16.36
C VAL A 261 -23.48 -15.15 -14.96
N GLN A 262 -24.50 -14.31 -14.89
CA GLN A 262 -25.33 -14.12 -13.69
C GLN A 262 -26.42 -15.19 -13.71
N ASN A 263 -26.24 -16.27 -12.94
CA ASN A 263 -27.17 -17.40 -12.90
C ASN A 263 -27.21 -18.15 -11.56
N GLN A 264 -26.68 -17.54 -10.48
CA GLN A 264 -26.63 -18.16 -9.17
C GLN A 264 -27.94 -17.83 -8.39
N PRO A 265 -28.83 -18.82 -8.15
CA PRO A 265 -30.17 -18.56 -7.63
C PRO A 265 -30.19 -17.98 -6.23
N THR A 266 -29.38 -18.51 -5.30
CA THR A 266 -29.39 -18.07 -3.91
C THR A 266 -28.92 -16.63 -3.78
N TYR A 267 -27.87 -16.25 -4.53
CA TYR A 267 -27.37 -14.86 -4.55
C TYR A 267 -28.43 -13.90 -5.13
N ALA A 268 -29.11 -14.31 -6.20
CA ALA A 268 -30.20 -13.53 -6.79
C ALA A 268 -31.35 -13.30 -5.80
N ALA A 269 -31.73 -14.35 -5.07
CA ALA A 269 -32.75 -14.25 -4.04
C ALA A 269 -32.34 -13.35 -2.86
N MET A 270 -31.06 -13.35 -2.48
CA MET A 270 -30.54 -12.41 -1.47
C MET A 270 -30.61 -10.95 -1.95
N ILE A 271 -30.29 -10.69 -3.23
CA ILE A 271 -30.40 -9.36 -3.84
C ILE A 271 -31.86 -8.89 -3.82
N GLU A 272 -32.79 -9.71 -4.29
CA GLU A 272 -34.21 -9.36 -4.34
C GLU A 272 -34.79 -9.09 -2.94
N ASN A 273 -34.44 -9.91 -1.94
CA ASN A 273 -34.86 -9.66 -0.57
C ASN A 273 -34.31 -8.34 0.00
N MET A 274 -33.04 -7.98 -0.32
CA MET A 274 -32.50 -6.67 0.06
C MET A 274 -33.24 -5.53 -0.65
N ASP A 275 -33.59 -5.70 -1.93
CA ASP A 275 -34.36 -4.73 -2.71
C ASP A 275 -35.80 -4.54 -2.14
N GLU A 276 -36.46 -5.63 -1.71
CA GLU A 276 -37.73 -5.58 -1.00
C GLU A 276 -37.61 -4.75 0.29
N GLY A 277 -36.55 -4.97 1.07
CA GLY A 277 -36.25 -4.20 2.28
C GLY A 277 -36.11 -2.71 1.99
N VAL A 278 -35.38 -2.35 0.94
CA VAL A 278 -35.26 -0.95 0.47
C VAL A 278 -36.66 -0.40 0.09
N GLY A 279 -37.46 -1.19 -0.60
CA GLY A 279 -38.84 -0.83 -0.94
C GLY A 279 -39.65 -0.46 0.29
N ARG A 280 -39.64 -1.31 1.31
CA ARG A 280 -40.40 -1.12 2.60
C ARG A 280 -39.94 0.15 3.32
N ILE A 281 -38.63 0.45 3.32
CA ILE A 281 -38.10 1.68 3.93
C ILE A 281 -38.60 2.92 3.17
N LEU A 282 -38.57 2.91 1.84
CA LEU A 282 -39.04 4.03 1.01
C LEU A 282 -40.52 4.27 1.19
N GLU A 283 -41.32 3.21 1.26
CA GLU A 283 -42.77 3.26 1.53
C GLU A 283 -43.06 3.82 2.93
N LYS A 284 -42.29 3.43 3.94
CA LYS A 284 -42.42 3.97 5.29
C LYS A 284 -42.08 5.47 5.33
N ILE A 285 -41.04 5.90 4.69
CA ILE A 285 -40.66 7.33 4.57
C ILE A 285 -41.80 8.13 3.94
N ALA A 286 -42.39 7.60 2.85
CA ALA A 286 -43.53 8.24 2.18
C ALA A 286 -44.79 8.28 3.07
N ALA A 287 -45.15 7.17 3.76
CA ALA A 287 -46.28 7.08 4.64
C ALA A 287 -46.19 8.05 5.84
N LEU A 288 -44.97 8.37 6.29
CA LEU A 288 -44.73 9.36 7.34
C LEU A 288 -44.66 10.80 6.82
N GLY A 289 -44.83 11.04 5.50
CA GLY A 289 -44.76 12.36 4.89
C GLY A 289 -43.33 12.95 4.85
N LEU A 290 -42.30 12.12 5.00
CA LEU A 290 -40.88 12.53 5.08
C LEU A 290 -40.18 12.50 3.71
N GLU A 291 -40.86 12.09 2.66
CA GLU A 291 -40.24 11.83 1.34
C GLU A 291 -39.48 13.04 0.79
N LYS A 292 -40.07 14.24 0.91
CA LYS A 292 -39.46 15.49 0.41
C LYS A 292 -38.26 15.96 1.23
N ASP A 293 -38.18 15.54 2.47
CA ASP A 293 -37.20 15.93 3.45
C ASP A 293 -36.16 14.82 3.72
N THR A 294 -36.08 13.80 2.84
CA THR A 294 -35.16 12.68 3.03
C THR A 294 -34.27 12.44 1.81
N ILE A 295 -32.98 12.49 2.03
CA ILE A 295 -31.94 12.09 1.08
C ILE A 295 -31.76 10.58 1.23
N VAL A 296 -31.79 9.85 0.12
CA VAL A 296 -31.52 8.41 0.08
C VAL A 296 -30.35 8.14 -0.84
N ILE A 297 -29.36 7.45 -0.33
CA ILE A 297 -28.14 7.06 -1.04
C ILE A 297 -28.00 5.55 -0.94
N PHE A 298 -27.81 4.87 -2.06
CA PHE A 298 -27.52 3.45 -2.15
C PHE A 298 -26.19 3.23 -2.86
N THR A 299 -25.29 2.40 -2.30
CA THR A 299 -24.03 1.99 -2.91
C THR A 299 -23.55 0.64 -2.38
N SER A 300 -22.37 0.16 -2.83
CA SER A 300 -21.70 -1.06 -2.35
C SER A 300 -20.31 -0.73 -1.82
N ASP A 301 -19.76 -1.59 -0.95
CA ASP A 301 -18.45 -1.39 -0.34
C ASP A 301 -17.28 -1.91 -1.20
N ASN A 302 -17.53 -2.82 -2.11
CA ASN A 302 -16.58 -3.28 -3.16
C ASN A 302 -17.34 -4.00 -4.27
N GLY A 303 -16.64 -4.41 -5.32
CA GLY A 303 -17.23 -5.17 -6.41
C GLY A 303 -17.61 -6.61 -6.03
N GLY A 304 -18.41 -7.24 -6.88
CA GLY A 304 -18.94 -8.58 -6.64
C GLY A 304 -17.90 -9.68 -6.74
N LEU A 305 -18.17 -10.79 -6.08
CA LEU A 305 -17.30 -12.00 -6.07
C LEU A 305 -17.49 -12.80 -7.36
N SER A 306 -16.50 -12.73 -8.27
CA SER A 306 -16.55 -13.43 -9.57
C SER A 306 -15.63 -14.66 -9.67
N ASN A 307 -14.67 -14.83 -8.74
CA ASN A 307 -13.60 -15.85 -8.87
C ASN A 307 -13.18 -16.51 -7.56
N ALA A 308 -13.93 -16.31 -6.49
CA ALA A 308 -13.67 -16.91 -5.18
C ALA A 308 -14.95 -17.03 -4.36
N GLU A 309 -14.91 -17.72 -3.24
CA GLU A 309 -15.97 -17.80 -2.24
C GLU A 309 -17.33 -18.20 -2.86
N GLY A 310 -17.28 -19.21 -3.76
CA GLY A 310 -18.46 -19.66 -4.51
C GLY A 310 -18.72 -18.89 -5.79
N SER A 311 -18.00 -17.80 -6.05
CA SER A 311 -18.12 -16.97 -7.26
C SER A 311 -19.57 -16.71 -7.66
N PRO A 312 -20.37 -16.03 -6.81
CA PRO A 312 -21.82 -15.95 -6.99
C PRO A 312 -22.26 -15.09 -8.17
N THR A 313 -21.43 -14.11 -8.61
CA THR A 313 -21.85 -13.21 -9.68
C THR A 313 -20.79 -13.05 -10.78
N SER A 314 -21.21 -12.43 -11.88
CA SER A 314 -20.35 -12.01 -13.00
C SER A 314 -20.35 -10.48 -13.06
N ASN A 315 -19.18 -9.89 -13.02
CA ASN A 315 -19.02 -8.43 -13.14
C ASN A 315 -18.92 -7.94 -14.59
N LEU A 316 -19.00 -8.83 -15.59
CA LEU A 316 -18.88 -8.43 -16.99
C LEU A 316 -19.82 -7.27 -17.37
N PRO A 317 -19.33 -6.28 -18.16
CA PRO A 317 -18.08 -6.26 -18.94
C PRO A 317 -16.82 -5.93 -18.13
N LEU A 318 -16.93 -5.58 -16.85
CA LEU A 318 -15.83 -5.21 -15.97
C LEU A 318 -14.97 -6.42 -15.64
N ARG A 319 -13.64 -6.24 -15.65
CA ARG A 319 -12.68 -7.29 -15.31
C ARG A 319 -12.56 -7.49 -13.80
N GLY A 320 -12.31 -8.71 -13.38
CA GLY A 320 -12.05 -9.07 -11.98
C GLY A 320 -13.28 -8.98 -11.09
N GLY A 321 -13.06 -8.69 -9.82
CA GLY A 321 -14.06 -8.60 -8.77
C GLY A 321 -13.40 -8.26 -7.44
N LYS A 322 -14.12 -8.47 -6.34
CA LYS A 322 -13.60 -8.26 -4.97
C LYS A 322 -12.16 -8.76 -4.83
N GLY A 323 -11.31 -7.97 -4.18
CA GLY A 323 -9.90 -8.30 -3.95
C GLY A 323 -8.96 -8.00 -5.13
N TRP A 324 -9.44 -7.38 -6.21
CA TRP A 324 -8.67 -7.00 -7.38
C TRP A 324 -8.78 -5.51 -7.69
N PRO A 325 -7.71 -4.86 -8.19
CA PRO A 325 -7.73 -3.43 -8.52
C PRO A 325 -8.45 -3.09 -9.83
N TYR A 326 -8.87 -4.11 -10.60
CA TYR A 326 -9.60 -3.92 -11.85
C TYR A 326 -11.00 -3.35 -11.61
N GLU A 327 -11.62 -2.82 -12.67
CA GLU A 327 -12.93 -2.18 -12.59
C GLU A 327 -13.98 -3.03 -11.87
N GLY A 328 -14.01 -4.35 -12.10
CA GLY A 328 -14.94 -5.26 -11.43
C GLY A 328 -14.74 -5.38 -9.91
N GLY A 329 -13.56 -5.00 -9.40
CA GLY A 329 -13.28 -5.03 -7.96
C GLY A 329 -13.53 -3.71 -7.24
N VAL A 330 -13.47 -2.58 -7.96
CA VAL A 330 -13.55 -1.24 -7.35
C VAL A 330 -14.72 -0.39 -7.86
N ARG A 331 -15.27 -0.67 -9.04
CA ARG A 331 -16.43 0.05 -9.55
C ARG A 331 -17.72 -0.52 -8.96
N VAL A 332 -18.56 0.35 -8.41
CA VAL A 332 -19.76 -0.02 -7.65
C VAL A 332 -20.99 0.77 -8.11
N PRO A 333 -22.22 0.28 -7.87
CA PRO A 333 -23.40 1.09 -8.11
C PRO A 333 -23.48 2.25 -7.11
N LEU A 334 -23.94 3.40 -7.56
CA LEU A 334 -24.30 4.55 -6.71
C LEU A 334 -25.58 5.20 -7.23
N ILE A 335 -26.58 5.26 -6.38
CA ILE A 335 -27.85 5.93 -6.64
C ILE A 335 -28.07 7.00 -5.57
N VAL A 336 -28.33 8.23 -5.96
CA VAL A 336 -28.64 9.34 -5.07
C VAL A 336 -30.02 9.90 -5.38
N ARG A 337 -30.92 9.88 -4.41
CA ARG A 337 -32.21 10.54 -4.50
C ARG A 337 -32.30 11.67 -3.47
N TRP A 338 -32.39 12.88 -3.94
CA TRP A 338 -32.60 14.08 -3.14
C TRP A 338 -33.72 14.90 -3.76
N PRO A 339 -34.97 14.76 -3.29
CA PRO A 339 -36.11 15.41 -3.90
C PRO A 339 -35.94 16.92 -4.01
N GLY A 340 -36.24 17.45 -5.20
CA GLY A 340 -36.10 18.88 -5.51
C GLY A 340 -34.65 19.29 -5.89
N MET A 341 -33.65 18.41 -5.71
CA MET A 341 -32.25 18.68 -6.08
C MET A 341 -31.70 17.74 -7.15
N THR A 342 -31.92 16.41 -7.01
CA THR A 342 -31.57 15.47 -8.06
C THR A 342 -32.62 15.51 -9.18
N ARG A 343 -32.17 15.57 -10.44
CA ARG A 343 -33.05 15.40 -11.59
C ARG A 343 -33.43 13.92 -11.73
N ALA A 344 -34.71 13.63 -11.61
CA ALA A 344 -35.24 12.28 -11.70
C ALA A 344 -34.82 11.58 -13.02
N GLY A 345 -34.33 10.35 -12.90
CA GLY A 345 -33.87 9.51 -14.00
C GLY A 345 -32.57 9.97 -14.68
N SER A 346 -31.86 10.96 -14.10
CA SER A 346 -30.58 11.40 -14.67
C SER A 346 -29.47 10.38 -14.41
N ILE A 347 -28.48 10.43 -15.31
CA ILE A 347 -27.28 9.58 -15.26
C ILE A 347 -26.07 10.49 -15.26
N SER A 348 -25.12 10.24 -14.37
CA SER A 348 -23.83 10.92 -14.33
C SER A 348 -22.71 9.90 -14.58
N ALA A 349 -21.75 10.28 -15.44
CA ALA A 349 -20.51 9.55 -15.64
C ALA A 349 -19.34 10.22 -14.90
N GLU A 350 -19.61 11.15 -13.98
CA GLU A 350 -18.58 11.80 -13.19
C GLU A 350 -17.92 10.80 -12.25
N PRO A 351 -16.57 10.67 -12.29
CA PRO A 351 -15.85 9.75 -11.43
C PRO A 351 -15.90 10.20 -9.97
N VAL A 352 -16.54 9.40 -9.11
CA VAL A 352 -16.65 9.64 -7.67
C VAL A 352 -16.17 8.42 -6.90
N ILE A 353 -15.66 8.61 -5.68
CA ILE A 353 -15.16 7.54 -4.83
C ILE A 353 -15.79 7.60 -3.43
N SER A 354 -15.83 6.49 -2.69
CA SER A 354 -16.53 6.40 -1.40
C SER A 354 -16.16 7.52 -0.40
N ALA A 355 -14.89 7.97 -0.39
CA ALA A 355 -14.45 9.08 0.46
C ALA A 355 -15.23 10.39 0.20
N ASP A 356 -15.73 10.57 -1.00
CA ASP A 356 -16.45 11.78 -1.41
C ASP A 356 -17.84 11.91 -0.76
N LEU A 357 -18.42 10.79 -0.30
CA LEU A 357 -19.71 10.79 0.37
C LEU A 357 -19.68 11.61 1.66
N TYR A 358 -18.61 11.57 2.41
CA TYR A 358 -18.46 12.34 3.64
C TYR A 358 -18.66 13.86 3.42
N PRO A 359 -17.83 14.56 2.62
CA PRO A 359 -18.02 16.00 2.39
C PRO A 359 -19.31 16.30 1.64
N THR A 360 -19.75 15.41 0.75
CA THR A 360 -20.98 15.62 -0.01
C THR A 360 -22.21 15.61 0.89
N ILE A 361 -22.34 14.62 1.77
CA ILE A 361 -23.48 14.53 2.71
C ILE A 361 -23.49 15.74 3.65
N LEU A 362 -22.34 16.13 4.22
CA LEU A 362 -22.25 17.30 5.07
C LEU A 362 -22.72 18.59 4.36
N GLN A 363 -22.32 18.79 3.12
CA GLN A 363 -22.79 19.93 2.31
C GLN A 363 -24.29 19.81 1.96
N MET A 364 -24.80 18.62 1.64
CA MET A 364 -26.22 18.40 1.36
C MET A 364 -27.09 18.81 2.53
N VAL A 365 -26.63 18.60 3.75
CA VAL A 365 -27.39 18.93 4.97
C VAL A 365 -27.06 20.33 5.52
N GLY A 366 -26.25 21.10 4.82
CA GLY A 366 -25.88 22.48 5.21
C GLY A 366 -24.96 22.56 6.44
N LEU A 367 -24.14 21.54 6.66
CA LEU A 367 -23.08 21.53 7.64
C LEU A 367 -21.77 21.93 6.98
N SER A 368 -21.01 22.82 7.63
CA SER A 368 -19.73 23.29 7.08
C SER A 368 -18.63 22.26 7.30
N THR A 369 -17.88 21.99 6.25
CA THR A 369 -16.62 21.23 6.33
C THR A 369 -15.44 22.11 6.76
N SER A 370 -15.66 23.40 7.08
CA SER A 370 -14.58 24.38 7.29
C SER A 370 -13.73 24.12 8.55
N GLN A 371 -14.22 23.35 9.51
CA GLN A 371 -13.43 22.93 10.68
C GLN A 371 -12.79 21.55 10.48
N GLN A 372 -13.16 20.84 9.41
CA GLN A 372 -12.74 19.48 9.11
C GLN A 372 -12.05 19.49 7.75
N LYS A 373 -10.75 19.37 7.75
CA LYS A 373 -10.00 19.13 6.52
C LYS A 373 -10.39 17.74 6.02
N THR A 374 -11.33 17.67 5.06
CA THR A 374 -11.45 16.50 4.21
C THR A 374 -10.18 16.42 3.38
N GLU A 375 -9.28 15.53 3.76
CA GLU A 375 -7.95 15.52 3.18
C GLU A 375 -7.92 14.82 1.81
N ASP A 376 -8.86 13.90 1.56
CA ASP A 376 -8.87 13.10 0.33
C ASP A 376 -10.23 13.14 -0.41
N GLY A 377 -11.36 13.14 0.33
CA GLY A 377 -12.70 13.22 -0.25
C GLY A 377 -13.03 14.60 -0.81
N VAL A 378 -13.65 14.65 -1.97
CA VAL A 378 -14.11 15.90 -2.63
C VAL A 378 -15.62 15.82 -2.83
N SER A 379 -16.33 16.86 -2.44
CA SER A 379 -17.79 16.88 -2.61
C SER A 379 -18.18 16.89 -4.08
N PHE A 380 -19.09 15.98 -4.44
CA PHE A 380 -19.72 15.93 -5.76
C PHE A 380 -21.12 16.56 -5.74
N LEU A 381 -21.45 17.38 -4.76
CA LEU A 381 -22.70 18.14 -4.73
C LEU A 381 -22.93 18.98 -6.00
N PRO A 382 -21.91 19.61 -6.63
CA PRO A 382 -22.10 20.29 -7.93
C PRO A 382 -22.66 19.33 -9.00
N ALA A 383 -22.10 18.10 -9.13
CA ALA A 383 -22.60 17.12 -10.09
C ALA A 383 -24.06 16.68 -9.82
N ILE A 384 -24.47 16.60 -8.53
CA ILE A 384 -25.86 16.34 -8.16
C ILE A 384 -26.79 17.45 -8.69
N LYS A 385 -26.32 18.68 -8.72
CA LYS A 385 -27.03 19.85 -9.24
C LYS A 385 -26.95 19.98 -10.77
N GLY A 386 -26.18 19.11 -11.45
CA GLY A 386 -25.95 19.17 -12.89
C GLY A 386 -24.86 20.16 -13.30
N GLU A 387 -24.00 20.54 -12.39
CA GLU A 387 -22.81 21.36 -12.61
C GLU A 387 -21.58 20.45 -12.78
N ASP A 388 -20.57 20.92 -13.51
CA ASP A 388 -19.31 20.18 -13.69
C ASP A 388 -18.47 20.23 -12.43
N ILE A 389 -17.72 19.15 -12.17
CA ILE A 389 -16.66 19.13 -11.17
C ILE A 389 -15.29 19.04 -11.87
N PRO A 390 -14.24 19.69 -11.32
CA PRO A 390 -12.90 19.61 -11.90
C PRO A 390 -12.41 18.17 -11.99
N GLU A 391 -11.81 17.82 -13.14
CA GLU A 391 -11.17 16.52 -13.29
C GLU A 391 -10.09 16.33 -12.21
N ARG A 392 -10.09 15.18 -11.56
CA ARG A 392 -9.15 14.84 -10.50
C ARG A 392 -8.77 13.37 -10.53
N PRO A 393 -7.57 13.03 -10.03
CA PRO A 393 -7.19 11.63 -9.92
C PRO A 393 -7.94 10.94 -8.78
N LEU A 394 -8.33 9.68 -9.00
CA LEU A 394 -8.77 8.75 -7.98
C LEU A 394 -7.65 7.73 -7.74
N PHE A 395 -7.41 7.38 -6.47
CA PHE A 395 -6.29 6.54 -6.08
C PHE A 395 -6.72 5.33 -5.27
N TRP A 396 -6.01 4.21 -5.47
CA TRP A 396 -6.15 2.98 -4.68
C TRP A 396 -4.78 2.50 -4.24
N HIS A 397 -4.74 1.92 -3.05
CA HIS A 397 -3.56 1.31 -2.47
C HIS A 397 -3.96 0.10 -1.64
N TYR A 398 -3.62 -1.08 -2.14
CA TYR A 398 -3.90 -2.36 -1.49
C TYR A 398 -2.60 -3.17 -1.37
N PRO A 399 -1.79 -2.96 -0.30
CA PRO A 399 -0.48 -3.57 -0.14
C PRO A 399 -0.56 -5.01 0.41
N HIS A 400 -1.60 -5.75 0.08
CA HIS A 400 -1.92 -7.06 0.61
C HIS A 400 -2.20 -8.09 -0.48
N TYR A 401 -2.06 -9.37 -0.13
CA TYR A 401 -2.60 -10.45 -0.95
C TYR A 401 -4.03 -10.74 -0.57
N SER A 402 -4.93 -10.68 -1.52
CA SER A 402 -6.33 -10.97 -1.26
C SER A 402 -6.65 -12.47 -1.27
N ASN A 403 -7.71 -12.87 -0.55
CA ASN A 403 -8.25 -14.24 -0.61
C ASN A 403 -8.73 -14.60 -2.02
N GLN A 404 -9.13 -13.60 -2.79
CA GLN A 404 -9.64 -13.72 -4.15
C GLN A 404 -8.53 -13.84 -5.20
N GLY A 405 -7.25 -13.79 -4.77
CA GLY A 405 -6.07 -14.02 -5.60
C GLY A 405 -5.37 -12.76 -6.09
N GLY A 406 -5.86 -11.57 -5.73
CA GLY A 406 -5.16 -10.32 -6.01
C GLY A 406 -3.84 -10.24 -5.25
N ALA A 407 -2.80 -9.73 -5.90
CA ALA A 407 -1.49 -9.43 -5.30
C ALA A 407 -1.43 -7.97 -4.85
N PRO A 408 -0.44 -7.59 -4.01
CA PRO A 408 -0.24 -6.21 -3.59
C PRO A 408 -0.11 -5.24 -4.76
N ASN A 409 -0.86 -4.14 -4.72
CA ASN A 409 -0.98 -3.22 -5.84
C ASN A 409 -1.32 -1.80 -5.42
N GLY A 410 -1.17 -0.86 -6.36
CA GLY A 410 -1.74 0.46 -6.31
C GLY A 410 -2.30 0.83 -7.67
N ALA A 411 -3.26 1.75 -7.70
CA ALA A 411 -3.83 2.22 -8.94
C ALA A 411 -4.15 3.72 -8.89
N VAL A 412 -4.19 4.33 -10.07
CA VAL A 412 -4.67 5.70 -10.25
C VAL A 412 -5.55 5.77 -11.49
N ARG A 413 -6.69 6.46 -11.40
CA ARG A 413 -7.53 6.86 -12.53
C ARG A 413 -7.49 8.37 -12.68
N LEU A 414 -7.23 8.86 -13.89
CA LEU A 414 -7.39 10.27 -14.25
C LEU A 414 -8.08 10.37 -15.61
N GLY A 415 -9.27 10.94 -15.61
CA GLY A 415 -10.15 10.93 -16.77
C GLY A 415 -10.50 9.51 -17.20
N ASP A 416 -10.27 9.18 -18.46
CA ASP A 416 -10.50 7.85 -19.03
C ASP A 416 -9.32 6.87 -18.82
N TRP A 417 -8.19 7.34 -18.28
CA TRP A 417 -6.99 6.54 -18.12
C TRP A 417 -6.85 5.95 -16.73
N LYS A 418 -6.56 4.65 -16.65
CA LYS A 418 -6.27 3.94 -15.40
C LYS A 418 -4.94 3.24 -15.49
N LEU A 419 -4.06 3.51 -14.52
CA LEU A 419 -2.79 2.81 -14.30
C LEU A 419 -2.91 1.90 -13.08
N ILE A 420 -2.42 0.68 -13.20
CA ILE A 420 -2.24 -0.26 -12.09
C ILE A 420 -0.76 -0.58 -11.96
N GLU A 421 -0.23 -0.45 -10.75
CA GLU A 421 1.11 -0.88 -10.38
C GLU A 421 1.03 -2.11 -9.48
N TRP A 422 1.69 -3.20 -9.88
CA TRP A 422 1.81 -4.42 -9.10
C TRP A 422 3.11 -4.41 -8.32
N TYR A 423 3.04 -4.49 -7.00
CA TYR A 423 4.22 -4.31 -6.14
C TYR A 423 5.18 -5.51 -6.14
N GLU A 424 4.73 -6.70 -6.52
CA GLU A 424 5.60 -7.89 -6.57
C GLU A 424 6.72 -7.83 -7.60
N ASP A 425 6.43 -7.24 -8.74
CA ASP A 425 7.34 -7.20 -9.90
C ASP A 425 7.42 -5.82 -10.53
N MET A 426 6.79 -4.83 -9.90
CA MET A 426 6.74 -3.43 -10.33
C MET A 426 6.15 -3.25 -11.74
N ARG A 427 5.41 -4.28 -12.21
CA ARG A 427 4.74 -4.26 -13.50
C ARG A 427 3.67 -3.16 -13.51
N LEU A 428 3.65 -2.40 -14.59
CA LEU A 428 2.65 -1.39 -14.86
C LEU A 428 1.66 -1.87 -15.91
N GLU A 429 0.38 -1.62 -15.67
CA GLU A 429 -0.69 -1.85 -16.62
C GLU A 429 -1.44 -0.54 -16.83
N LEU A 430 -1.60 -0.13 -18.09
CA LEU A 430 -2.30 1.10 -18.46
C LEU A 430 -3.49 0.78 -19.35
N TYR A 431 -4.66 1.29 -19.00
CA TYR A 431 -5.91 1.06 -19.72
C TYR A 431 -6.60 2.39 -20.09
N ASP A 432 -7.21 2.44 -21.26
CA ASP A 432 -8.16 3.46 -21.68
C ASP A 432 -9.57 2.94 -21.43
N LEU A 433 -10.19 3.31 -20.32
CA LEU A 433 -11.49 2.81 -19.88
C LEU A 433 -12.64 3.20 -20.81
N LYS A 434 -12.46 4.25 -21.63
CA LYS A 434 -13.47 4.66 -22.62
C LYS A 434 -13.60 3.67 -23.77
N SER A 435 -12.48 3.15 -24.24
CA SER A 435 -12.42 2.19 -25.34
C SER A 435 -12.29 0.74 -24.89
N ASP A 436 -11.80 0.51 -23.66
CA ASP A 436 -11.51 -0.81 -23.09
C ASP A 436 -11.95 -0.90 -21.62
N LEU A 437 -13.26 -0.80 -21.39
CA LEU A 437 -13.85 -0.93 -20.05
C LEU A 437 -13.54 -2.28 -19.37
N GLY A 438 -13.23 -3.30 -20.18
CA GLY A 438 -12.89 -4.64 -19.72
C GLY A 438 -11.42 -4.85 -19.39
N GLU A 439 -10.57 -3.82 -19.47
CA GLU A 439 -9.14 -3.83 -19.11
C GLU A 439 -8.38 -5.02 -19.74
N LYS A 440 -8.58 -5.24 -21.04
CA LYS A 440 -8.01 -6.37 -21.82
C LYS A 440 -6.70 -6.03 -22.50
N ASN A 441 -6.50 -4.75 -22.85
CA ASN A 441 -5.39 -4.29 -23.69
C ASN A 441 -4.47 -3.40 -22.85
N ASN A 442 -3.40 -3.96 -22.28
CA ASN A 442 -2.40 -3.19 -21.58
C ASN A 442 -1.59 -2.31 -22.54
N LEU A 443 -1.70 -0.99 -22.40
CA LEU A 443 -1.07 0.03 -23.23
C LEU A 443 0.23 0.60 -22.61
N ALA A 444 0.69 0.10 -21.46
CA ALA A 444 1.81 0.70 -20.71
C ALA A 444 3.09 0.82 -21.56
N SER A 445 3.41 -0.20 -22.36
CA SER A 445 4.59 -0.18 -23.24
C SER A 445 4.42 0.66 -24.51
N GLN A 446 3.16 0.98 -24.88
CA GLN A 446 2.83 1.75 -26.09
C GLN A 446 2.64 3.25 -25.81
N LYS A 447 2.26 3.61 -24.59
CA LYS A 447 1.95 4.97 -24.14
C LYS A 447 2.88 5.41 -23.01
N LEU A 448 4.19 5.38 -23.27
CA LEU A 448 5.24 5.58 -22.25
C LEU A 448 5.07 6.89 -21.46
N GLU A 449 4.81 8.01 -22.12
CA GLU A 449 4.63 9.31 -21.44
C GLU A 449 3.41 9.33 -20.52
N LYS A 450 2.28 8.76 -20.95
CA LYS A 450 1.08 8.66 -20.13
C LYS A 450 1.32 7.74 -18.95
N THR A 451 1.98 6.60 -19.18
CA THR A 451 2.36 5.64 -18.12
C THR A 451 3.24 6.30 -17.07
N ALA A 452 4.32 6.99 -17.49
CA ALA A 452 5.22 7.68 -16.57
C ALA A 452 4.53 8.82 -15.80
N SER A 453 3.67 9.58 -16.45
CA SER A 453 2.90 10.66 -15.81
C SER A 453 1.98 10.14 -14.71
N LEU A 454 1.21 9.08 -14.98
CA LEU A 454 0.30 8.50 -14.00
C LEU A 454 1.06 7.76 -12.88
N ASP A 455 2.18 7.10 -13.19
CA ASP A 455 3.04 6.46 -12.20
C ASP A 455 3.64 7.49 -11.23
N THR A 456 4.13 8.61 -11.75
CA THR A 456 4.60 9.74 -10.93
C THR A 456 3.49 10.26 -10.01
N LEU A 457 2.28 10.46 -10.55
CA LEU A 457 1.13 10.94 -9.79
C LEU A 457 0.75 9.98 -8.65
N LEU A 458 0.76 8.67 -8.91
CA LEU A 458 0.50 7.64 -7.92
C LEU A 458 1.58 7.64 -6.80
N HIS A 459 2.84 7.79 -7.18
CA HIS A 459 3.97 7.87 -6.24
C HIS A 459 3.90 9.10 -5.34
N GLU A 460 3.63 10.28 -5.92
CA GLU A 460 3.49 11.52 -5.16
C GLU A 460 2.32 11.47 -4.19
N TRP A 461 1.17 10.90 -4.64
CA TRP A 461 0.04 10.71 -3.74
C TRP A 461 0.38 9.78 -2.57
N ARG A 462 1.04 8.64 -2.82
CA ARG A 462 1.47 7.71 -1.73
C ARG A 462 2.37 8.41 -0.71
N LYS A 463 3.31 9.24 -1.15
CA LYS A 463 4.14 10.06 -0.25
C LYS A 463 3.29 11.03 0.57
N ARG A 464 2.35 11.73 -0.07
CA ARG A 464 1.47 12.71 0.58
C ARG A 464 0.59 12.10 1.67
N VAL A 465 0.08 10.88 1.46
CA VAL A 465 -0.77 10.18 2.42
C VAL A 465 0.01 9.25 3.36
N SER A 466 1.35 9.22 3.27
CA SER A 466 2.23 8.34 4.05
C SER A 466 1.85 6.86 3.90
N ALA A 467 1.48 6.43 2.68
CA ALA A 467 1.07 5.07 2.40
C ALA A 467 2.13 4.05 2.82
N GLN A 468 1.72 3.05 3.56
CA GLN A 468 2.60 1.97 4.02
C GLN A 468 2.77 0.94 2.92
N MET A 469 3.98 0.80 2.41
CA MET A 469 4.29 -0.18 1.36
C MET A 469 4.48 -1.59 1.94
N PRO A 470 4.15 -2.64 1.18
CA PRO A 470 4.53 -3.99 1.58
C PRO A 470 6.05 -4.07 1.59
N THR A 471 6.57 -4.84 2.53
CA THR A 471 8.00 -4.98 2.68
C THR A 471 8.47 -6.21 1.93
N ASP A 472 9.45 -5.99 1.04
CA ASP A 472 10.22 -7.09 0.51
C ASP A 472 11.24 -7.50 1.56
N ASN A 473 11.10 -8.67 2.17
CA ASN A 473 12.20 -9.31 2.88
C ASN A 473 12.54 -10.69 2.30
N PRO A 474 12.64 -10.81 0.96
CA PRO A 474 13.02 -12.05 0.36
C PRO A 474 14.49 -12.32 0.54
N LEU A 475 15.34 -11.30 0.70
CA LEU A 475 16.77 -11.50 0.90
C LEU A 475 17.04 -12.19 2.24
N LYS A 476 16.42 -11.74 3.34
CA LYS A 476 16.56 -12.39 4.66
C LYS A 476 15.96 -13.79 4.66
N ALA A 477 14.78 -13.98 4.09
CA ALA A 477 14.10 -15.27 4.00
C ALA A 477 14.85 -16.29 3.13
N LYS A 478 15.68 -15.82 2.21
CA LYS A 478 16.50 -16.64 1.31
C LYS A 478 17.94 -16.82 1.76
N LEU A 479 18.32 -16.21 2.88
CA LEU A 479 19.64 -16.39 3.45
C LEU A 479 19.78 -17.80 4.02
N GLY A 480 20.73 -18.54 3.48
CA GLY A 480 21.18 -19.80 4.05
C GLY A 480 22.22 -19.63 5.13
N LEU A 481 22.50 -20.72 5.85
CA LEU A 481 23.47 -20.70 6.94
C LEU A 481 24.90 -20.79 6.38
N PRO A 482 25.86 -20.04 6.95
CA PRO A 482 27.27 -20.13 6.59
C PRO A 482 27.91 -21.41 7.14
N LEU A 483 29.04 -21.79 6.56
CA LEU A 483 29.89 -22.86 7.11
C LEU A 483 30.72 -22.29 8.28
N ARG A 484 30.81 -23.05 9.41
CA ARG A 484 31.60 -22.64 10.57
C ARG A 484 33.08 -22.44 10.23
N ASN A 485 33.65 -23.35 9.44
CA ASN A 485 35.03 -23.31 8.97
C ASN A 485 35.14 -22.75 7.54
N GLY A 486 34.05 -22.16 7.02
CA GLY A 486 34.00 -21.51 5.71
C GLY A 486 34.49 -20.06 5.75
N GLY A 487 34.25 -19.38 4.64
CA GLY A 487 34.65 -17.98 4.48
C GLY A 487 36.14 -17.82 4.33
N PHE A 488 36.64 -16.60 4.62
CA PHE A 488 38.06 -16.28 4.50
C PHE A 488 38.68 -15.91 5.84
N THR A 489 39.71 -16.65 6.25
CA THR A 489 40.44 -16.44 7.50
C THR A 489 41.95 -16.45 7.19
N ARG A 490 42.74 -15.70 7.97
CA ARG A 490 44.21 -15.73 7.92
C ARG A 490 44.76 -15.63 9.35
N LYS A 491 45.41 -16.68 9.81
CA LYS A 491 45.99 -16.73 11.16
C LYS A 491 46.91 -15.56 11.41
N GLY A 492 46.75 -14.84 12.51
CA GLY A 492 47.55 -13.66 12.89
C GLY A 492 47.15 -12.36 12.20
N PHE A 493 46.09 -12.36 11.44
CA PHE A 493 45.59 -11.17 10.71
C PHE A 493 44.08 -10.95 10.89
N ASN A 494 43.70 -9.69 10.79
CA ASN A 494 42.32 -9.29 10.60
C ASN A 494 42.02 -9.22 9.11
N LEU A 495 40.87 -9.79 8.69
CA LEU A 495 40.32 -9.65 7.35
C LEU A 495 39.02 -8.87 7.41
N TRP A 496 38.87 -7.85 6.60
CA TRP A 496 37.75 -6.92 6.59
C TRP A 496 37.41 -6.50 5.19
N ASP A 497 36.27 -5.80 5.00
CA ASP A 497 35.85 -5.24 3.70
C ASP A 497 35.81 -6.28 2.58
N PRO A 498 34.98 -7.35 2.67
CA PRO A 498 34.96 -8.36 1.63
C PRO A 498 34.47 -7.82 0.30
N SER A 499 35.09 -8.29 -0.78
CA SER A 499 34.57 -8.16 -2.13
C SER A 499 34.91 -9.42 -2.92
N ILE A 500 33.93 -9.94 -3.67
CA ILE A 500 34.05 -11.26 -4.30
C ILE A 500 33.66 -11.22 -5.77
N ILE A 501 34.38 -12.00 -6.58
CA ILE A 501 34.05 -12.25 -7.98
C ILE A 501 34.27 -13.72 -8.31
N LYS A 502 33.44 -14.29 -9.19
CA LYS A 502 33.64 -15.63 -9.75
C LYS A 502 34.29 -15.53 -11.13
N VAL A 503 35.39 -16.24 -11.33
CA VAL A 503 36.11 -16.33 -12.64
C VAL A 503 36.28 -17.80 -12.98
N GLY A 504 35.60 -18.26 -14.03
CA GLY A 504 35.50 -19.70 -14.33
C GLY A 504 34.90 -20.47 -13.16
N ASP A 505 35.59 -21.49 -12.66
CA ASP A 505 35.14 -22.29 -11.50
C ASP A 505 35.67 -21.76 -10.16
N THR A 506 36.35 -20.62 -10.14
CA THR A 506 37.05 -20.14 -8.95
C THR A 506 36.42 -18.86 -8.43
N TYR A 507 36.15 -18.82 -7.15
CA TYR A 507 35.77 -17.62 -6.43
C TYR A 507 37.03 -16.91 -5.92
N HIS A 508 37.15 -15.64 -6.24
CA HIS A 508 38.25 -14.76 -5.81
C HIS A 508 37.69 -13.74 -4.83
N MET A 509 38.16 -13.78 -3.59
CA MET A 509 37.78 -12.87 -2.54
C MET A 509 38.88 -11.88 -2.21
N PHE A 510 38.59 -10.60 -2.31
CA PHE A 510 39.50 -9.52 -1.95
C PHE A 510 39.12 -8.99 -0.57
N ALA A 511 40.11 -8.61 0.23
CA ALA A 511 39.87 -8.10 1.57
C ALA A 511 40.96 -7.13 2.00
N SER A 512 40.62 -6.20 2.88
CA SER A 512 41.60 -5.45 3.68
C SER A 512 42.23 -6.38 4.70
N CYS A 513 43.53 -6.27 4.93
CA CYS A 513 44.28 -7.13 5.81
C CYS A 513 45.28 -6.33 6.66
N TRP A 514 45.33 -6.61 7.97
CA TRP A 514 46.33 -6.06 8.92
C TRP A 514 46.54 -7.04 10.07
N THR A 515 47.58 -6.86 10.89
CA THR A 515 47.90 -7.76 11.98
C THR A 515 46.80 -7.82 13.04
N SER A 516 46.55 -8.99 13.62
CA SER A 516 45.52 -9.19 14.63
C SER A 516 45.87 -8.67 16.03
N GLU A 517 47.13 -8.28 16.27
CA GLU A 517 47.59 -7.76 17.55
C GLU A 517 46.87 -6.46 17.96
N ASN A 518 46.48 -5.64 16.98
CA ASN A 518 45.75 -4.42 17.21
C ASN A 518 44.65 -4.23 16.15
N PHE A 519 43.40 -4.46 16.54
CA PHE A 519 42.28 -4.24 15.62
C PHE A 519 42.22 -2.80 15.09
N ASN A 520 42.64 -1.83 15.87
CA ASN A 520 42.62 -0.41 15.48
C ASN A 520 43.74 0.01 14.52
N ALA A 521 44.68 -0.90 14.24
CA ALA A 521 45.75 -0.65 13.26
C ALA A 521 45.31 -0.75 11.79
N TRP A 522 44.02 -0.76 11.52
CA TRP A 522 43.42 -0.87 10.19
C TRP A 522 43.84 0.23 9.22
N LYS A 523 44.35 1.37 9.71
CA LYS A 523 44.91 2.46 8.88
C LYS A 523 46.17 2.03 8.10
N THR A 524 46.85 0.99 8.56
CA THR A 524 48.01 0.44 7.87
C THR A 524 47.69 -0.80 7.03
N SER A 525 46.40 -0.99 6.72
CA SER A 525 45.93 -2.17 5.98
C SER A 525 46.49 -2.21 4.55
N PHE A 526 46.59 -3.41 4.05
CA PHE A 526 46.92 -3.73 2.67
C PHE A 526 45.87 -4.71 2.10
N ILE A 527 45.85 -4.86 0.79
CA ILE A 527 44.83 -5.69 0.13
C ILE A 527 45.39 -7.06 -0.16
N VAL A 528 44.59 -8.09 0.19
CA VAL A 528 44.91 -9.50 -0.05
C VAL A 528 43.81 -10.16 -0.89
N ARG A 529 44.16 -11.30 -1.52
CA ARG A 529 43.26 -12.15 -2.27
C ARG A 529 43.29 -13.57 -1.70
N GLY A 530 42.06 -14.15 -1.55
CA GLY A 530 41.88 -15.56 -1.28
C GLY A 530 41.10 -16.22 -2.40
N THR A 531 41.24 -17.53 -2.58
CA THR A 531 40.56 -18.30 -3.62
C THR A 531 39.87 -19.53 -3.06
N SER A 532 38.76 -19.94 -3.67
CA SER A 532 38.06 -21.17 -3.35
C SER A 532 37.29 -21.70 -4.57
N LYS A 533 37.19 -23.02 -4.68
CA LYS A 533 36.25 -23.66 -5.63
C LYS A 533 34.80 -23.76 -5.08
N ASN A 534 34.66 -23.57 -3.78
CA ASN A 534 33.35 -23.56 -3.10
C ASN A 534 32.97 -22.13 -2.70
N LEU A 535 31.78 -21.69 -3.05
CA LEU A 535 31.23 -20.38 -2.70
C LEU A 535 31.36 -20.08 -1.20
N LEU A 536 31.04 -21.04 -0.34
CA LEU A 536 31.10 -20.88 1.11
C LEU A 536 32.50 -20.98 1.69
N GLY A 537 33.51 -21.29 0.88
CA GLY A 537 34.86 -21.49 1.31
C GLY A 537 35.14 -22.93 1.79
N PRO A 538 36.23 -23.17 2.56
CA PRO A 538 37.19 -22.15 3.01
C PRO A 538 37.97 -21.51 1.85
N TYR A 539 38.31 -20.23 1.99
CA TYR A 539 39.16 -19.51 1.06
C TYR A 539 40.63 -19.61 1.47
N THR A 540 41.44 -20.10 0.56
CA THR A 540 42.89 -20.18 0.75
C THR A 540 43.54 -18.87 0.36
N PHE A 541 44.46 -18.37 1.19
CA PHE A 541 45.23 -17.17 0.88
C PHE A 541 46.02 -17.38 -0.41
N ALA A 542 45.76 -16.52 -1.39
CA ALA A 542 46.37 -16.61 -2.74
C ALA A 542 47.41 -15.51 -3.02
N GLY A 543 47.62 -14.61 -2.05
CA GLY A 543 48.67 -13.57 -2.16
C GLY A 543 48.22 -12.19 -1.74
N GLU A 544 49.19 -11.32 -1.64
CA GLU A 544 49.02 -9.89 -1.46
C GLU A 544 48.73 -9.24 -2.81
N VAL A 545 47.72 -8.43 -2.92
CA VAL A 545 47.36 -7.72 -4.15
C VAL A 545 48.22 -6.48 -4.31
N PHE A 546 48.22 -5.63 -3.29
CA PHE A 546 49.15 -4.51 -3.16
C PHE A 546 49.15 -3.92 -1.75
N ARG A 547 50.31 -3.30 -1.42
CA ARG A 547 50.55 -2.56 -0.19
C ARG A 547 50.48 -1.05 -0.42
N PRO A 548 50.47 -0.24 0.64
CA PRO A 548 50.68 1.20 0.55
C PRO A 548 51.91 1.55 -0.25
N ARG A 549 51.86 2.62 -1.01
CA ARG A 549 52.98 3.13 -1.81
C ARG A 549 53.74 4.20 -1.04
N PRO A 550 55.02 4.03 -0.75
CA PRO A 550 55.78 5.07 -0.05
C PRO A 550 55.89 6.32 -0.91
N GLY A 551 55.89 7.50 -0.27
CA GLY A 551 56.01 8.80 -0.93
C GLY A 551 54.68 9.57 -1.07
N ASP A 552 54.61 10.47 -2.03
CA ASP A 552 53.47 11.37 -2.24
C ASP A 552 52.37 10.70 -3.08
N PHE A 553 51.71 9.70 -2.48
CA PHE A 553 50.57 9.01 -3.07
C PHE A 553 49.38 9.07 -2.11
N PHE A 554 48.18 9.08 -2.68
CA PHE A 554 46.96 9.13 -1.90
C PHE A 554 46.76 7.90 -0.96
N ASP A 555 47.50 6.81 -1.21
CA ASP A 555 47.45 5.54 -0.51
C ASP A 555 48.82 5.20 0.17
N SER A 556 49.53 6.22 0.64
CA SER A 556 50.89 6.03 1.17
C SER A 556 50.98 5.39 2.54
N GLU A 557 49.89 5.45 3.34
CA GLU A 557 49.85 4.85 4.68
C GLU A 557 49.00 3.57 4.72
N GLY A 558 47.95 3.47 3.87
CA GLY A 558 47.05 2.30 3.87
C GLY A 558 46.25 2.16 2.60
N CYS A 559 45.90 0.91 2.29
CA CYS A 559 44.96 0.53 1.24
C CYS A 559 43.81 -0.26 1.87
N HIS A 560 42.60 0.25 1.77
CA HIS A 560 41.44 -0.25 2.53
C HIS A 560 40.20 -0.40 1.66
N ASN A 561 39.23 -1.22 2.08
CA ASN A 561 37.92 -1.40 1.47
C ASN A 561 37.97 -1.68 -0.04
N PRO A 562 38.60 -2.79 -0.48
CA PRO A 562 38.66 -3.16 -1.88
C PRO A 562 37.27 -3.57 -2.40
N LYS A 563 36.98 -3.15 -3.61
CA LYS A 563 35.75 -3.58 -4.35
C LYS A 563 36.15 -3.99 -5.76
N ILE A 564 35.93 -5.25 -6.11
CA ILE A 564 36.27 -5.81 -7.42
C ILE A 564 35.07 -5.77 -8.35
N THR A 565 35.27 -5.42 -9.60
CA THR A 565 34.25 -5.55 -10.66
C THR A 565 34.92 -5.90 -11.97
N PHE A 566 34.20 -6.47 -12.92
CA PHE A 566 34.64 -6.80 -14.26
C PHE A 566 33.75 -6.08 -15.28
N HIS A 567 34.38 -5.41 -16.22
CA HIS A 567 33.67 -4.70 -17.28
C HIS A 567 34.57 -4.59 -18.51
N ASP A 568 34.01 -4.82 -19.68
CA ASP A 568 34.71 -4.69 -20.99
C ASP A 568 36.09 -5.37 -21.03
N GLY A 569 36.15 -6.64 -20.63
CA GLY A 569 37.35 -7.46 -20.68
C GLY A 569 38.40 -7.16 -19.61
N LYS A 570 38.14 -6.21 -18.71
CA LYS A 570 39.10 -5.79 -17.67
C LYS A 570 38.52 -5.92 -16.27
N TYR A 571 39.43 -6.16 -15.31
CA TYR A 571 39.13 -6.13 -13.89
C TYR A 571 39.45 -4.77 -13.31
N TYR A 572 38.54 -4.21 -12.53
CA TYR A 572 38.69 -2.96 -11.83
C TYR A 572 38.62 -3.20 -10.34
N LEU A 573 39.65 -2.80 -9.60
CA LEU A 573 39.68 -2.86 -8.15
C LEU A 573 39.74 -1.42 -7.62
N TYR A 574 38.61 -0.92 -7.11
CA TYR A 574 38.61 0.38 -6.44
C TYR A 574 38.75 0.20 -4.93
N TYR A 575 39.47 1.13 -4.30
CA TYR A 575 39.84 1.02 -2.90
C TYR A 575 40.05 2.39 -2.27
N LEU A 576 39.92 2.47 -0.96
CA LEU A 576 40.16 3.65 -0.15
C LEU A 576 41.68 3.77 0.13
N GLY A 577 42.24 4.93 -0.15
CA GLY A 577 43.64 5.27 0.19
C GLY A 577 43.76 6.13 1.44
N ILE A 578 44.71 5.82 2.28
CA ILE A 578 45.05 6.55 3.51
C ILE A 578 46.45 7.16 3.30
N PRO A 579 46.69 8.44 3.57
CA PRO A 579 45.92 9.34 4.43
C PRO A 579 44.86 10.19 3.71
N ALA A 580 44.65 10.06 2.40
CA ALA A 580 43.75 10.95 1.64
C ALA A 580 42.29 10.79 1.93
N TRP A 581 41.85 9.60 2.43
CA TRP A 581 40.45 9.25 2.65
C TRP A 581 39.59 9.37 1.38
N LYS A 582 40.22 9.13 0.25
CA LYS A 582 39.61 9.14 -1.07
C LYS A 582 39.85 7.81 -1.76
N SER A 583 39.07 7.51 -2.74
CA SER A 583 39.14 6.21 -3.42
C SER A 583 39.76 6.33 -4.79
N GLY A 584 40.67 5.40 -5.07
CA GLY A 584 41.33 5.23 -6.37
C GLY A 584 40.92 3.91 -7.03
N VAL A 585 41.37 3.74 -8.27
CA VAL A 585 41.08 2.56 -9.09
C VAL A 585 42.41 1.95 -9.57
N ALA A 586 42.51 0.62 -9.45
CA ALA A 586 43.51 -0.19 -10.08
C ALA A 586 42.88 -1.05 -11.19
N VAL A 587 43.58 -1.26 -12.29
CA VAL A 587 43.09 -2.00 -13.46
C VAL A 587 44.03 -3.16 -13.77
N SER A 588 43.48 -4.29 -14.23
CA SER A 588 44.22 -5.45 -14.68
C SER A 588 43.47 -6.21 -15.77
N ASP A 589 44.18 -6.88 -16.64
CA ASP A 589 43.62 -7.84 -17.61
C ASP A 589 43.38 -9.21 -16.98
N SER A 590 43.85 -9.45 -15.76
CA SER A 590 43.66 -10.68 -14.99
C SER A 590 43.20 -10.37 -13.59
N VAL A 591 42.29 -11.22 -13.04
CA VAL A 591 41.85 -11.15 -11.65
C VAL A 591 43.01 -11.33 -10.66
N GLU A 592 44.12 -11.89 -11.10
CA GLU A 592 45.34 -12.11 -10.31
C GLU A 592 46.29 -10.93 -10.34
N GLY A 593 46.14 -10.02 -11.28
CA GLY A 593 47.08 -8.93 -11.59
C GLY A 593 47.92 -9.27 -12.80
N PRO A 594 48.99 -8.50 -13.07
CA PRO A 594 49.43 -7.35 -12.27
C PRO A 594 48.47 -6.17 -12.31
N TRP A 595 48.35 -5.47 -11.20
CA TRP A 595 47.42 -4.35 -11.04
C TRP A 595 48.10 -3.01 -11.30
N GLN A 596 47.63 -2.25 -12.26
CA GLN A 596 48.06 -0.90 -12.57
C GLN A 596 47.28 0.13 -11.73
N ARG A 597 47.93 0.75 -10.75
CA ARG A 597 47.35 1.78 -9.87
C ARG A 597 47.61 3.18 -10.39
N ARG A 598 46.61 4.05 -10.40
CA ARG A 598 46.83 5.48 -10.71
C ARG A 598 47.59 6.18 -9.58
N LYS A 599 48.24 7.29 -9.89
CA LYS A 599 48.91 8.12 -8.89
C LYS A 599 47.89 8.79 -7.95
N GLU A 600 46.81 9.27 -8.52
CA GLU A 600 45.83 10.07 -7.83
C GLU A 600 44.52 9.31 -7.65
N TRP A 601 43.73 9.72 -6.64
CA TRP A 601 42.36 9.25 -6.47
C TRP A 601 41.43 9.82 -7.57
N CYS A 602 40.31 9.17 -7.84
CA CYS A 602 39.36 9.63 -8.83
C CYS A 602 37.88 9.63 -8.31
N ILE A 603 37.58 8.87 -7.26
CA ILE A 603 36.22 8.77 -6.72
C ILE A 603 36.09 9.70 -5.52
N PRO A 604 35.12 10.68 -5.52
CA PRO A 604 35.06 11.76 -4.53
C PRO A 604 34.39 11.35 -3.19
N ALA A 605 34.16 10.06 -2.97
CA ALA A 605 33.50 9.54 -1.80
C ALA A 605 34.38 8.59 -0.98
N ASN A 606 34.09 8.49 0.32
CA ASN A 606 34.66 7.50 1.22
C ASN A 606 33.83 6.23 1.19
N ASN A 607 34.46 5.06 1.16
CA ASN A 607 33.81 3.76 1.08
C ASN A 607 32.75 3.69 -0.02
N PRO A 608 33.05 4.02 -1.29
CA PRO A 608 32.05 4.01 -2.35
C PRO A 608 31.61 2.60 -2.70
N ALA A 609 30.36 2.48 -3.17
CA ALA A 609 29.87 1.35 -3.92
C ALA A 609 29.49 1.82 -5.32
N LEU A 610 29.95 1.12 -6.33
CA LEU A 610 29.74 1.47 -7.74
C LEU A 610 28.97 0.39 -8.46
N TRP A 611 28.10 0.84 -9.36
CA TRP A 611 27.47 0.02 -10.39
C TRP A 611 27.92 0.54 -11.75
N ILE A 612 28.51 -0.33 -12.57
CA ILE A 612 28.90 0.01 -13.95
C ILE A 612 27.80 -0.50 -14.87
N HIS A 613 27.19 0.42 -15.61
CA HIS A 613 26.20 0.08 -16.62
C HIS A 613 26.84 -0.56 -17.85
N PRO A 614 26.08 -1.29 -18.66
CA PRO A 614 26.61 -1.93 -19.89
C PRO A 614 27.26 -0.95 -20.87
N ASP A 615 26.87 0.32 -20.87
CA ASP A 615 27.44 1.40 -21.69
C ASP A 615 28.75 1.99 -21.11
N GLY A 616 29.24 1.48 -19.98
CA GLY A 616 30.42 1.96 -19.27
C GLY A 616 30.18 3.15 -18.36
N SER A 617 29.01 3.75 -18.37
CA SER A 617 28.64 4.78 -17.38
C SER A 617 28.55 4.20 -15.97
N VAL A 618 28.80 5.03 -14.97
CA VAL A 618 28.87 4.61 -13.59
C VAL A 618 27.85 5.37 -12.77
N TYR A 619 27.09 4.62 -12.00
CA TYR A 619 26.33 5.13 -10.89
C TYR A 619 26.96 4.65 -9.59
N GLY A 620 27.03 5.51 -8.58
CA GLY A 620 27.64 5.15 -7.32
C GLY A 620 27.00 5.86 -6.13
N VAL A 621 27.21 5.28 -4.98
CA VAL A 621 26.87 5.86 -3.67
C VAL A 621 28.10 5.79 -2.77
N GLY A 622 28.21 6.74 -1.84
CA GLY A 622 29.33 6.72 -0.91
C GLY A 622 29.14 7.70 0.22
N LYS A 623 29.94 7.50 1.29
CA LYS A 623 29.88 8.32 2.48
C LYS A 623 30.55 9.66 2.24
N VAL A 624 29.85 10.74 2.59
CA VAL A 624 30.34 12.11 2.60
C VAL A 624 30.24 12.68 4.00
N LYS A 625 31.27 13.36 4.45
CA LYS A 625 31.31 14.02 5.76
C LYS A 625 30.84 15.45 5.60
N VAL A 626 29.90 15.86 6.47
CA VAL A 626 29.34 17.20 6.50
C VAL A 626 29.51 17.77 7.91
N GLU A 627 29.76 19.07 7.99
CA GLU A 627 29.90 19.77 9.26
C GLU A 627 28.62 19.62 10.11
N ASN A 628 28.82 19.26 11.38
CA ASN A 628 27.73 19.17 12.34
C ASN A 628 27.56 20.54 13.03
N PRO A 629 26.40 21.21 12.90
CA PRO A 629 26.16 22.50 13.54
C PRO A 629 26.31 22.50 15.06
N LYS A 630 26.21 21.32 15.67
CA LYS A 630 26.42 21.13 17.11
C LYS A 630 27.89 21.23 17.51
N TYR A 631 28.82 21.01 16.55
CA TYR A 631 30.27 21.08 16.75
C TYR A 631 30.92 21.84 15.59
N PRO A 632 30.66 23.16 15.49
CA PRO A 632 31.17 23.96 14.36
C PRO A 632 32.70 23.96 14.30
N GLY A 633 33.26 23.80 13.10
CA GLY A 633 34.68 23.74 12.85
C GLY A 633 35.37 22.44 13.26
N SER A 634 34.66 21.44 13.77
CA SER A 634 35.28 20.16 14.13
C SER A 634 35.65 19.34 12.88
N VAL A 635 36.77 18.65 12.97
CA VAL A 635 37.26 17.67 11.99
C VAL A 635 37.27 16.25 12.58
N LYS A 636 36.86 16.07 13.82
CA LYS A 636 36.80 14.76 14.48
C LYS A 636 35.70 13.90 13.89
N PHE A 637 35.98 12.62 13.65
CA PHE A 637 35.10 11.69 13.00
C PHE A 637 33.73 11.60 13.67
N ASP A 638 33.69 11.47 15.01
CA ASP A 638 32.44 11.29 15.79
C ASP A 638 31.62 12.58 15.95
N GLU A 639 32.21 13.73 15.59
CA GLU A 639 31.60 15.04 15.66
C GLU A 639 31.05 15.51 14.30
N LEU A 640 31.39 14.83 13.19
CA LEU A 640 30.86 15.12 11.86
C LEU A 640 29.58 14.33 11.56
N LEU A 641 28.73 14.89 10.73
CA LEU A 641 27.58 14.17 10.17
C LEU A 641 28.03 13.36 8.94
N HIS A 642 27.56 12.13 8.84
CA HIS A 642 27.86 11.24 7.74
C HIS A 642 26.62 10.98 6.90
N TYR A 643 26.65 11.39 5.65
CA TYR A 643 25.57 11.21 4.69
C TYR A 643 25.96 10.23 3.60
N ILE A 644 25.00 9.53 3.03
CA ILE A 644 25.20 8.74 1.82
C ILE A 644 24.76 9.62 0.64
N HIS A 645 25.71 9.98 -0.19
CA HIS A 645 25.47 10.73 -1.42
C HIS A 645 25.54 9.81 -2.62
N ALA A 646 24.63 10.00 -3.56
CA ALA A 646 24.70 9.39 -4.88
C ALA A 646 25.50 10.28 -5.85
N PHE A 647 26.12 9.65 -6.84
CA PHE A 647 26.87 10.33 -7.88
C PHE A 647 26.85 9.52 -9.19
N ARG A 648 27.15 10.21 -10.29
CA ARG A 648 27.24 9.61 -11.64
C ARG A 648 28.53 10.00 -12.31
N SER A 649 28.95 9.16 -13.28
CA SER A 649 30.11 9.42 -14.13
C SER A 649 29.93 8.75 -15.49
N PRO A 650 30.47 9.31 -16.58
CA PRO A 650 30.54 8.65 -17.88
C PRO A 650 31.49 7.45 -17.90
N SER A 651 32.39 7.32 -16.92
CA SER A 651 33.33 6.21 -16.81
C SER A 651 33.79 5.98 -15.38
N ILE A 652 34.38 4.81 -15.08
CA ILE A 652 34.92 4.49 -13.76
C ILE A 652 36.05 5.44 -13.32
N PHE A 653 36.64 6.16 -14.24
CA PHE A 653 37.73 7.12 -13.98
C PHE A 653 37.27 8.56 -13.77
N GLY A 654 35.95 8.81 -13.88
CA GLY A 654 35.39 10.13 -13.77
C GLY A 654 35.19 10.84 -15.13
N PRO A 655 34.90 12.12 -15.16
CA PRO A 655 34.61 12.94 -13.98
C PRO A 655 33.31 12.53 -13.27
N TYR A 656 33.28 12.63 -11.94
CA TYR A 656 32.12 12.29 -11.13
C TYR A 656 31.32 13.53 -10.80
N THR A 657 29.97 13.44 -11.04
CA THR A 657 29.00 14.47 -10.69
C THR A 657 28.18 14.00 -9.50
N MET A 658 28.19 14.77 -8.42
CA MET A 658 27.37 14.51 -7.24
C MET A 658 25.92 14.84 -7.51
N LEU A 659 25.02 13.94 -7.13
CA LEU A 659 23.55 14.13 -7.21
C LEU A 659 22.97 14.77 -5.95
N HIS A 660 23.73 14.76 -4.84
CA HIS A 660 23.37 15.37 -3.56
C HIS A 660 24.43 16.37 -3.15
N GLN A 661 24.04 17.40 -2.37
CA GLN A 661 24.95 18.44 -1.89
C GLN A 661 24.70 18.74 -0.41
N GLY A 662 25.77 19.02 0.34
CA GLY A 662 25.69 19.44 1.73
C GLY A 662 24.98 18.42 2.60
N LYS A 663 23.84 18.80 3.18
CA LYS A 663 23.00 17.98 4.08
C LYS A 663 21.94 17.17 3.34
N ASP A 664 21.84 17.31 2.04
CA ASP A 664 20.98 16.47 1.22
C ASP A 664 21.47 15.03 1.24
N ASN A 665 20.57 14.06 1.19
CA ASN A 665 20.88 12.69 1.49
C ASN A 665 20.08 11.71 0.64
N ALA A 666 20.72 10.70 0.13
CA ALA A 666 20.07 9.61 -0.60
C ALA A 666 19.11 8.79 0.28
N LEU A 667 19.29 8.81 1.61
CA LEU A 667 18.51 8.01 2.56
C LEU A 667 17.58 8.88 3.40
N PRO A 668 16.38 8.41 3.73
CA PRO A 668 15.56 9.03 4.75
C PRO A 668 16.21 8.84 6.14
N ASN A 669 16.13 9.84 7.02
CA ASN A 669 16.52 9.77 8.43
C ASN A 669 17.98 9.35 8.69
N ASN A 670 18.92 9.83 7.92
CA ASN A 670 20.25 9.30 7.97
C ASN A 670 21.22 10.02 8.88
N TYR A 671 21.63 9.35 9.90
CA TYR A 671 22.85 9.68 10.63
C TYR A 671 23.68 8.40 10.83
N GLN A 672 24.86 8.32 10.17
CA GLN A 672 25.90 7.32 10.45
C GLN A 672 25.63 5.91 9.93
N ASN A 673 25.02 5.77 8.78
CA ASN A 673 25.07 4.53 8.01
C ASN A 673 26.39 4.47 7.24
N GLU A 674 26.99 3.29 7.18
CA GLU A 674 28.29 3.09 6.58
C GLU A 674 28.32 1.93 5.59
N ASP A 675 29.38 1.93 4.76
CA ASP A 675 29.81 0.80 3.97
C ASP A 675 28.75 0.28 2.98
N PRO A 676 28.31 1.11 2.06
CA PRO A 676 27.35 0.68 1.08
C PRO A 676 27.86 -0.49 0.23
N CYS A 677 26.99 -1.43 -0.05
CA CYS A 677 27.08 -2.38 -1.14
C CYS A 677 25.92 -2.12 -2.09
N LEU A 678 26.19 -1.97 -3.36
CA LEU A 678 25.24 -1.51 -4.37
C LEU A 678 25.15 -2.52 -5.51
N TRP A 679 23.93 -2.79 -5.99
CA TRP A 679 23.67 -3.50 -7.25
C TRP A 679 22.39 -3.00 -7.91
N HIS A 680 22.18 -3.38 -9.17
CA HIS A 680 20.99 -3.05 -9.94
C HIS A 680 20.43 -4.32 -10.58
N ASP A 681 19.14 -4.56 -10.43
CA ASP A 681 18.48 -5.79 -10.89
C ASP A 681 17.88 -5.69 -12.31
N GLY A 682 18.11 -4.56 -12.98
CA GLY A 682 17.51 -4.21 -14.27
C GLY A 682 16.35 -3.21 -14.15
N THR A 683 15.78 -3.06 -12.96
CA THR A 683 14.63 -2.18 -12.67
C THR A 683 14.90 -1.18 -11.56
N ARG A 684 15.70 -1.58 -10.56
CA ARG A 684 15.98 -0.79 -9.35
C ARG A 684 17.43 -0.91 -8.92
N TYR A 685 17.90 0.13 -8.24
CA TYR A 685 19.09 0.09 -7.42
C TYR A 685 18.78 -0.48 -6.05
N HIS A 686 19.63 -1.37 -5.57
CA HIS A 686 19.55 -2.02 -4.28
C HIS A 686 20.79 -1.68 -3.48
N MET A 687 20.66 -1.44 -2.19
CA MET A 687 21.77 -1.07 -1.33
C MET A 687 21.69 -1.74 0.03
N LEU A 688 22.74 -2.43 0.43
CA LEU A 688 22.96 -2.87 1.80
C LEU A 688 23.92 -1.92 2.50
N LEU A 689 23.63 -1.60 3.75
CA LEU A 689 24.40 -0.70 4.60
C LEU A 689 24.59 -1.28 5.99
N THR A 690 25.64 -0.87 6.67
CA THR A 690 25.79 -1.05 8.11
C THR A 690 25.09 0.11 8.84
N ASP A 691 24.02 -0.20 9.60
CA ASP A 691 23.35 0.74 10.53
C ASP A 691 24.12 0.77 11.85
N LEU A 692 25.09 1.66 11.97
CA LEU A 692 25.99 1.70 13.11
C LEU A 692 25.28 1.99 14.44
N HIS A 693 24.28 2.86 14.42
CA HIS A 693 23.63 3.38 15.62
C HIS A 693 22.18 2.90 15.79
N GLY A 694 21.70 2.04 14.89
CA GLY A 694 20.35 1.48 14.98
C GLY A 694 19.24 2.49 14.66
N LEU A 695 19.53 3.54 13.92
CA LEU A 695 18.56 4.57 13.58
C LEU A 695 17.52 4.10 12.56
N ALA A 696 17.90 3.18 11.68
CA ALA A 696 17.01 2.62 10.68
C ALA A 696 16.27 1.38 11.19
N SER A 697 16.97 0.48 11.90
CA SER A 697 16.45 -0.82 12.32
C SER A 697 16.05 -0.90 13.79
N GLY A 698 16.48 0.05 14.63
CA GLY A 698 16.41 -0.07 16.09
C GLY A 698 17.54 -0.92 16.70
N LEU A 699 18.41 -1.55 15.90
CA LEU A 699 19.48 -2.44 16.34
C LEU A 699 20.85 -1.93 15.89
N HIS A 700 21.75 -1.70 16.84
CA HIS A 700 23.13 -1.28 16.55
C HIS A 700 23.88 -2.30 15.69
N LYS A 701 24.71 -1.82 14.77
CA LYS A 701 25.59 -2.64 13.91
C LYS A 701 24.84 -3.76 13.22
N SER A 702 23.79 -3.36 12.51
CA SER A 702 22.92 -4.25 11.78
C SER A 702 23.03 -3.97 10.27
N PHE A 703 22.69 -4.98 9.44
CA PHE A 703 22.60 -4.79 8.00
C PHE A 703 21.21 -4.40 7.60
N VAL A 704 21.05 -3.20 7.08
CA VAL A 704 19.78 -2.65 6.58
C VAL A 704 19.77 -2.61 5.07
N TYR A 705 18.59 -2.83 4.50
CA TYR A 705 18.39 -2.96 3.07
C TYR A 705 17.50 -1.86 2.54
N TYR A 706 17.96 -1.19 1.49
CA TYR A 706 17.28 -0.09 0.81
C TYR A 706 17.13 -0.37 -0.68
N THR A 707 16.10 0.23 -1.29
CA THR A 707 15.92 0.24 -2.75
C THR A 707 15.63 1.63 -3.27
N SER A 708 15.95 1.87 -4.55
CA SER A 708 15.64 3.11 -5.26
C SER A 708 15.35 2.83 -6.72
N ARG A 709 14.38 3.56 -7.31
CA ARG A 709 14.10 3.51 -8.75
C ARG A 709 14.93 4.51 -9.54
N ASP A 710 15.17 5.67 -8.98
CA ASP A 710 15.85 6.80 -9.64
C ASP A 710 17.35 6.88 -9.34
N GLY A 711 17.81 6.12 -8.34
CA GLY A 711 19.17 6.20 -7.82
C GLY A 711 19.46 7.48 -7.03
N VAL A 712 18.44 8.30 -6.73
CA VAL A 712 18.60 9.55 -5.99
C VAL A 712 18.01 9.42 -4.60
N SER A 713 16.80 8.86 -4.49
CA SER A 713 16.10 8.66 -3.23
C SER A 713 15.93 7.18 -2.94
N TYR A 714 16.38 6.73 -1.77
CA TYR A 714 16.27 5.35 -1.33
C TYR A 714 15.22 5.19 -0.25
N GLU A 715 14.48 4.11 -0.32
CA GLU A 715 13.49 3.70 0.65
C GLU A 715 13.98 2.49 1.45
N LEU A 716 13.78 2.51 2.78
CA LEU A 716 14.10 1.37 3.64
C LEU A 716 13.11 0.23 3.35
N VAL A 717 13.62 -0.93 2.97
CA VAL A 717 12.80 -2.09 2.62
C VAL A 717 12.19 -2.73 3.86
N SER A 718 12.96 -2.84 4.94
CA SER A 718 12.49 -3.42 6.19
C SER A 718 13.27 -2.86 7.38
N LYS A 719 12.56 -2.66 8.51
CA LYS A 719 13.19 -2.39 9.81
C LYS A 719 13.83 -3.64 10.41
N ASP A 720 13.43 -4.84 9.96
CA ASP A 720 14.06 -6.10 10.39
C ASP A 720 15.37 -6.31 9.62
N PRO A 721 16.54 -6.14 10.26
CA PRO A 721 17.82 -6.20 9.57
C PRO A 721 18.17 -7.63 9.17
N LEU A 722 19.01 -7.78 8.12
CA LEU A 722 19.53 -9.08 7.71
C LEU A 722 20.32 -9.73 8.84
N PHE A 723 21.18 -8.95 9.47
CA PHE A 723 22.04 -9.37 10.58
C PHE A 723 22.15 -8.24 11.60
N SER A 724 22.45 -8.64 12.86
CA SER A 724 22.77 -7.73 13.96
C SER A 724 23.79 -8.40 14.88
N ASN A 725 24.70 -7.62 15.47
CA ASN A 725 25.63 -8.11 16.48
C ASN A 725 24.94 -8.50 17.80
N GLN A 726 23.65 -8.19 17.94
CA GLN A 726 22.86 -8.58 19.13
C GLN A 726 22.41 -10.03 19.07
N ASN A 727 22.27 -10.60 17.86
CA ASN A 727 21.83 -11.97 17.64
C ASN A 727 23.02 -12.88 17.27
N PRO A 728 23.08 -14.12 17.78
CA PRO A 728 24.10 -15.05 17.36
C PRO A 728 23.91 -15.48 15.90
N ILE A 729 25.00 -15.71 15.19
CA ILE A 729 24.98 -16.35 13.88
C ILE A 729 24.97 -17.87 14.07
N ARG A 730 23.96 -18.51 13.49
CA ARG A 730 23.85 -19.96 13.44
C ARG A 730 24.58 -20.50 12.20
N PHE A 731 25.31 -21.61 12.36
CA PHE A 731 26.03 -22.29 11.30
C PHE A 731 25.33 -23.56 10.81
N GLN A 732 25.75 -24.10 9.67
CA GLN A 732 25.17 -25.34 9.11
C GLN A 732 25.31 -26.56 10.03
N ASP A 733 26.35 -26.60 10.88
CA ASP A 733 26.57 -27.65 11.87
C ASP A 733 25.69 -27.51 13.13
N GLY A 734 24.78 -26.56 13.15
CA GLY A 734 23.89 -26.26 14.28
C GLY A 734 24.54 -25.43 15.38
N SER A 735 25.83 -25.16 15.33
CA SER A 735 26.51 -24.30 16.30
C SER A 735 26.15 -22.82 16.10
N GLU A 736 26.32 -22.03 17.16
CA GLU A 736 26.04 -20.59 17.14
C GLU A 736 27.26 -19.81 17.66
N THR A 737 27.45 -18.60 17.12
CA THR A 737 28.49 -17.68 17.59
C THR A 737 27.96 -16.26 17.62
N LYS A 738 28.12 -15.58 18.75
CA LYS A 738 27.85 -14.15 18.87
C LYS A 738 29.12 -13.39 18.52
N PHE A 739 28.98 -12.46 17.56
CA PHE A 739 30.08 -11.61 17.14
C PHE A 739 29.97 -10.22 17.78
N LEU A 740 31.10 -9.64 18.14
CA LEU A 740 31.18 -8.26 18.63
C LEU A 740 30.83 -7.26 17.52
N ARG A 741 31.29 -7.58 16.31
CA ARG A 741 31.02 -6.78 15.09
C ARG A 741 30.58 -7.67 13.97
N ILE A 742 29.57 -7.20 13.23
CA ILE A 742 29.13 -7.72 11.95
C ILE A 742 28.97 -6.47 11.08
N GLU A 743 29.88 -6.25 10.15
CA GLU A 743 29.96 -5.02 9.38
C GLU A 743 30.36 -5.33 7.94
N ARG A 744 30.37 -4.32 7.07
CA ARG A 744 30.89 -4.38 5.70
C ARG A 744 30.12 -5.36 4.80
N PRO A 745 28.83 -5.12 4.56
CA PRO A 745 28.07 -5.97 3.66
C PRO A 745 28.65 -5.96 2.24
N ASN A 746 28.59 -7.11 1.59
CA ASN A 746 28.84 -7.23 0.16
C ASN A 746 27.94 -8.34 -0.40
N VAL A 747 27.71 -8.34 -1.71
CA VAL A 747 26.92 -9.38 -2.39
C VAL A 747 27.71 -9.95 -3.55
N LEU A 748 27.46 -11.22 -3.86
CA LEU A 748 27.85 -11.84 -5.12
C LEU A 748 26.61 -12.00 -5.98
N LEU A 749 26.70 -11.54 -7.22
CA LEU A 749 25.67 -11.72 -8.24
C LEU A 749 26.06 -12.87 -9.18
N ASP A 750 25.06 -13.58 -9.68
CA ASP A 750 25.23 -14.51 -10.79
C ASP A 750 25.23 -13.78 -12.15
N GLU A 751 25.37 -14.55 -13.24
CA GLU A 751 25.40 -14.01 -14.62
C GLU A 751 24.09 -13.34 -15.03
N GLU A 752 22.99 -13.64 -14.36
CA GLU A 752 21.67 -13.02 -14.59
C GLU A 752 21.42 -11.83 -13.67
N GLY A 753 22.40 -11.46 -12.82
CA GLY A 753 22.31 -10.33 -11.88
C GLY A 753 21.52 -10.63 -10.61
N ALA A 754 21.22 -11.90 -10.32
CA ALA A 754 20.60 -12.29 -9.06
C ALA A 754 21.64 -12.44 -7.94
N VAL A 755 21.31 -12.05 -6.72
CA VAL A 755 22.14 -12.25 -5.54
C VAL A 755 22.17 -13.74 -5.19
N ILE A 756 23.34 -14.31 -5.10
CA ILE A 756 23.58 -15.71 -4.71
C ILE A 756 24.37 -15.85 -3.42
N ALA A 757 24.96 -14.79 -2.92
CA ALA A 757 25.56 -14.77 -1.59
C ALA A 757 25.59 -13.35 -1.01
N VAL A 758 25.51 -13.27 0.32
CA VAL A 758 25.84 -12.08 1.13
C VAL A 758 27.10 -12.38 1.92
N LEU A 759 27.99 -11.39 1.99
CA LEU A 759 29.23 -11.46 2.74
C LEU A 759 29.19 -10.49 3.91
N ALA A 760 29.81 -10.87 5.03
CA ALA A 760 29.97 -10.03 6.19
C ALA A 760 31.37 -10.18 6.81
N ALA A 761 31.96 -9.08 7.22
CA ALA A 761 33.15 -9.10 8.08
C ALA A 761 32.73 -9.24 9.53
N CYS A 762 33.29 -10.21 10.23
CA CYS A 762 32.91 -10.58 11.60
C CYS A 762 34.13 -10.60 12.52
N SER A 763 34.03 -10.04 13.73
CA SER A 763 35.04 -10.16 14.78
C SER A 763 34.44 -10.71 16.05
N SER A 764 35.12 -11.65 16.73
CA SER A 764 34.75 -12.20 18.03
C SER A 764 35.12 -11.26 19.17
N GLU A 765 34.58 -11.50 20.37
CA GLU A 765 34.95 -10.77 21.58
C GLU A 765 36.44 -10.96 21.96
N LYS A 766 37.03 -12.07 21.57
CA LYS A 766 38.46 -12.33 21.74
C LYS A 766 39.20 -11.79 20.53
N GLN A 767 39.66 -10.56 20.61
CA GLN A 767 40.42 -9.87 19.55
C GLN A 767 41.67 -10.64 19.06
N THR A 768 42.15 -11.61 19.83
CA THR A 768 43.33 -12.43 19.49
C THR A 768 43.07 -13.47 18.40
N GLU A 769 41.83 -13.79 18.07
CA GLU A 769 41.51 -14.76 17.01
C GLU A 769 41.51 -14.17 15.61
N GLY A 770 41.67 -12.84 15.49
CA GLY A 770 41.53 -12.11 14.23
C GLY A 770 40.11 -12.04 13.70
N ALA A 771 39.83 -11.03 12.88
CA ALA A 771 38.54 -10.89 12.19
C ALA A 771 38.53 -11.75 10.92
N ARG A 772 37.35 -12.26 10.58
CA ARG A 772 37.14 -13.14 9.44
C ARG A 772 35.98 -12.69 8.58
N ILE A 773 35.94 -13.16 7.35
CA ILE A 773 34.79 -12.95 6.44
C ILE A 773 33.94 -14.21 6.41
N LEU A 774 32.65 -14.07 6.65
CA LEU A 774 31.63 -15.12 6.46
C LEU A 774 30.90 -14.93 5.14
N VAL A 775 30.49 -16.03 4.55
CA VAL A 775 29.70 -16.08 3.32
C VAL A 775 28.39 -16.80 3.62
N PHE A 776 27.29 -16.11 3.42
CA PHE A 776 25.94 -16.60 3.57
C PHE A 776 25.37 -16.89 2.19
N PRO A 777 25.06 -18.15 1.84
CA PRO A 777 24.44 -18.44 0.57
C PRO A 777 23.03 -17.83 0.51
N VAL A 778 22.62 -17.45 -0.66
CA VAL A 778 21.26 -16.94 -0.91
C VAL A 778 20.60 -17.88 -1.91
N ASP A 779 19.40 -18.34 -1.58
CA ASP A 779 18.56 -19.06 -2.52
C ASP A 779 18.03 -18.06 -3.55
N ARG A 780 18.78 -17.89 -4.59
CA ARG A 780 18.68 -16.96 -5.73
C ARG A 780 17.65 -15.84 -5.61
N PHE A 781 18.09 -14.64 -5.33
CA PHE A 781 17.25 -13.47 -5.12
C PHE A 781 17.39 -12.46 -6.27
N GLY A 782 16.24 -12.13 -6.85
CA GLY A 782 16.16 -11.25 -8.03
C GLY A 782 16.32 -12.04 -9.34
N ARG A 783 15.65 -11.62 -10.38
CA ARG A 783 15.90 -12.06 -11.77
C ARG A 783 16.07 -10.82 -12.61
N ARG A 784 17.04 -10.79 -13.49
CA ARG A 784 16.92 -9.93 -14.67
C ARG A 784 15.71 -10.41 -15.45
N LEU A 785 14.71 -9.56 -15.60
CA LEU A 785 13.71 -9.75 -16.66
C LEU A 785 14.48 -9.62 -17.99
N LYS A 786 14.47 -10.67 -18.78
CA LYS A 786 14.97 -10.64 -20.16
C LYS A 786 14.09 -9.76 -21.00
#